data_5ef5d474b8f72eb00864dc4aa51bcc96
#
_entry.id   5ef5d474b8f72eb00864dc4aa51bcc96
#
_cell.length_a   1.000
_cell.length_b   1.000
_cell.length_c   1.000
_cell.angle_alpha   90.00
_cell.angle_beta   90.00
_cell.angle_gamma   90.00
#
_symmetry.space_group_name_H-M   'P 1'
#
loop_
_entity.id
_entity.type
_entity.pdbx_description
1 polymer ?
#
loop_
_entity_poly.entity_id
_entity_poly.type
_entity_poly.pdbx_seq_one_letter_code
_entity_poly.pdbx_strand_id
1 'polypeptide(L)'
;MTVLFCDLVGSTELAREVDPDDLVDTLERYHDTVRAIAERFGGFIARIVGDGVDVYFGYPAANEDDAARALHAALAIADEVPRSHAAAGRPLSLRIGVATGMVAVSVSEGITVAGATPNLAARIQATMPPGGIGVAPSTRRIAGAQFAFEDAGEHALKGFDAPVAIARVVGASSFDSRSAWRGRDASRPMVGREAELEVLMAQWRRAASGHSSGALISGEAGLGKSRLVTALDQALPAQGHTLLRLQCSPFHVNSALQPFVQHLATAAGLAGTDAPPERLEKLEAQLAIAGIDDPREQSLIAALLGVPSGGRYPPLEMPPPMQLALTKDALKHYFAGLAQQRAVIASHQTLSRYFAGLAEVRRLLLVIEDMHWIDPTSLELVDQLLAAGDNTPLLVVMTARPEFRAPWPENEAFAAVALKRLPDEAAAELAAQQGQQAALPAEWLARIVERSDGVPLFIEEMAQMLLDAQREGRRAAQQAVPETLIDLLTARLDRLTPAGKAVAQIAAVIGREFDRDLLAAAAPVGDLTAGTADLLASGLVVPLGAEGVRLMFKHALVEDTAYASLPPKRCAELHGRVTDALLGPFKDRADGQPALVARHLTRAGQGLRAAPWWQAAGGQALSRGAPREAAGHLRAGGQALESSPASGERDAAELGLLSMLGPTTMVLLGPGSAEFGQVQERAYGLSQALPGKPRLFPTTYGWSLFN
;
A
#
# COMPACT_ATOMS: atom_id res chain seq x y z
N MET A 1 17.95 -12.84 -10.06
CA MET A 1 16.84 -13.78 -10.28
C MET A 1 16.42 -14.39 -8.96
N THR A 2 15.12 -14.58 -8.73
CA THR A 2 14.60 -15.31 -7.57
C THR A 2 14.08 -16.66 -8.01
N VAL A 3 14.47 -17.70 -7.30
CA VAL A 3 14.11 -19.11 -7.56
C VAL A 3 13.22 -19.58 -6.44
N LEU A 4 12.06 -20.15 -6.79
CA LEU A 4 11.12 -20.77 -5.88
C LEU A 4 11.04 -22.27 -6.21
N PHE A 5 11.27 -23.11 -5.21
CA PHE A 5 11.01 -24.54 -5.25
C PHE A 5 9.82 -24.87 -4.39
N CYS A 6 8.87 -25.62 -4.95
CA CYS A 6 7.69 -26.10 -4.28
C CYS A 6 7.58 -27.61 -4.43
N ASP A 7 7.26 -28.33 -3.36
CA ASP A 7 7.21 -29.80 -3.31
C ASP A 7 6.12 -30.29 -2.35
N LEU A 8 5.50 -31.43 -2.65
CA LEU A 8 4.47 -32.02 -1.80
C LEU A 8 5.09 -32.82 -0.65
N VAL A 9 4.50 -32.65 0.53
CA VAL A 9 4.89 -33.44 1.71
C VAL A 9 4.25 -34.82 1.65
N GLY A 10 5.09 -35.86 1.74
CA GLY A 10 4.59 -37.23 1.80
C GLY A 10 4.07 -37.80 0.48
N SER A 11 4.47 -37.25 -0.67
CA SER A 11 4.10 -37.71 -2.00
C SER A 11 4.39 -39.21 -2.23
N THR A 12 5.50 -39.70 -1.69
CA THR A 12 5.87 -41.12 -1.76
C THR A 12 4.92 -42.02 -0.95
N GLU A 13 4.41 -41.56 0.19
CA GLU A 13 3.42 -42.25 0.98
C GLU A 13 2.06 -42.23 0.29
N LEU A 14 1.70 -41.08 -0.25
CA LEU A 14 0.48 -40.89 -1.02
C LEU A 14 0.41 -41.83 -2.23
N ALA A 15 1.51 -42.02 -2.94
CA ALA A 15 1.61 -42.96 -4.05
C ALA A 15 1.42 -44.45 -3.68
N ARG A 16 1.44 -44.76 -2.38
CA ARG A 16 1.14 -46.12 -1.89
C ARG A 16 -0.28 -46.29 -1.40
N GLU A 17 -0.97 -45.17 -1.08
CA GLU A 17 -2.30 -45.16 -0.50
C GLU A 17 -3.42 -44.90 -1.55
N VAL A 18 -3.07 -44.29 -2.66
CA VAL A 18 -4.02 -43.83 -3.70
C VAL A 18 -3.82 -44.63 -4.98
N ASP A 19 -4.91 -44.85 -5.74
CA ASP A 19 -4.83 -45.48 -7.05
C ASP A 19 -3.92 -44.65 -7.99
N PRO A 20 -3.09 -45.29 -8.84
CA PRO A 20 -2.18 -44.56 -9.74
C PRO A 20 -2.86 -43.54 -10.64
N ASP A 21 -4.07 -43.79 -11.14
CA ASP A 21 -4.81 -42.88 -12.00
C ASP A 21 -5.32 -41.66 -11.18
N ASP A 22 -5.83 -41.89 -9.98
CA ASP A 22 -6.26 -40.81 -9.07
C ASP A 22 -5.07 -39.95 -8.61
N LEU A 23 -3.89 -40.56 -8.47
CA LEU A 23 -2.65 -39.84 -8.14
C LEU A 23 -2.23 -38.92 -9.28
N VAL A 24 -2.28 -39.38 -10.53
CA VAL A 24 -1.97 -38.57 -11.71
C VAL A 24 -2.90 -37.37 -11.80
N ASP A 25 -4.21 -37.60 -11.71
CA ASP A 25 -5.23 -36.53 -11.71
C ASP A 25 -5.02 -35.51 -10.57
N THR A 26 -4.60 -35.98 -9.42
CA THR A 26 -4.32 -35.11 -8.26
C THR A 26 -3.08 -34.25 -8.49
N LEU A 27 -2.01 -34.84 -9.05
CA LEU A 27 -0.78 -34.11 -9.39
C LEU A 27 -1.00 -33.11 -10.51
N GLU A 28 -1.77 -33.46 -11.56
CA GLU A 28 -2.08 -32.52 -12.64
C GLU A 28 -2.85 -31.31 -12.13
N ARG A 29 -3.88 -31.49 -11.33
CA ARG A 29 -4.65 -30.38 -10.73
C ARG A 29 -3.78 -29.51 -9.81
N TYR A 30 -2.91 -30.14 -9.03
CA TYR A 30 -1.94 -29.43 -8.19
C TYR A 30 -0.97 -28.60 -9.05
N HIS A 31 -0.38 -29.17 -10.11
CA HIS A 31 0.51 -28.45 -11.01
C HIS A 31 -0.18 -27.27 -11.72
N ASP A 32 -1.43 -27.44 -12.15
CA ASP A 32 -2.20 -26.38 -12.77
C ASP A 32 -2.50 -25.23 -11.79
N THR A 33 -2.79 -25.54 -10.53
CA THR A 33 -2.98 -24.54 -9.49
C THR A 33 -1.69 -23.76 -9.22
N VAL A 34 -0.57 -24.46 -9.06
CA VAL A 34 0.73 -23.81 -8.85
C VAL A 34 1.11 -22.94 -10.05
N ARG A 35 0.89 -23.44 -11.28
CA ARG A 35 1.16 -22.70 -12.53
C ARG A 35 0.31 -21.41 -12.58
N ALA A 36 -0.99 -21.52 -12.42
CA ALA A 36 -1.89 -20.37 -12.48
C ALA A 36 -1.54 -19.28 -11.45
N ILE A 37 -1.15 -19.69 -10.23
CA ILE A 37 -0.72 -18.75 -9.19
C ILE A 37 0.62 -18.14 -9.55
N ALA A 38 1.62 -18.94 -9.93
CA ALA A 38 2.95 -18.45 -10.28
C ALA A 38 2.89 -17.43 -11.45
N GLU A 39 2.17 -17.74 -12.52
CA GLU A 39 1.99 -16.87 -13.68
C GLU A 39 1.26 -15.56 -13.31
N ARG A 40 0.26 -15.61 -12.44
CA ARG A 40 -0.43 -14.42 -11.92
C ARG A 40 0.52 -13.43 -11.26
N PHE A 41 1.57 -13.92 -10.60
CA PHE A 41 2.61 -13.10 -9.99
C PHE A 41 3.82 -12.86 -10.90
N GLY A 42 3.74 -13.24 -12.19
CA GLY A 42 4.80 -13.06 -13.18
C GLY A 42 5.98 -14.02 -13.01
N GLY A 43 5.74 -15.17 -12.41
CA GLY A 43 6.69 -16.29 -12.34
C GLY A 43 6.70 -17.11 -13.63
N PHE A 44 7.85 -17.59 -14.01
CA PHE A 44 8.08 -18.48 -15.14
C PHE A 44 8.22 -19.92 -14.63
N ILE A 45 7.34 -20.84 -15.05
CA ILE A 45 7.45 -22.26 -14.72
C ILE A 45 8.61 -22.84 -15.53
N ALA A 46 9.69 -23.14 -14.83
CA ALA A 46 10.91 -23.64 -15.48
C ALA A 46 10.90 -25.15 -15.66
N ARG A 47 10.41 -25.87 -14.67
CA ARG A 47 10.41 -27.34 -14.68
C ARG A 47 9.35 -27.88 -13.71
N ILE A 48 8.75 -29.00 -14.10
CA ILE A 48 7.90 -29.83 -13.26
C ILE A 48 8.51 -31.25 -13.27
N VAL A 49 8.84 -31.78 -12.10
CA VAL A 49 9.45 -33.12 -11.98
C VAL A 49 8.80 -33.84 -10.81
N GLY A 50 8.00 -34.86 -11.14
CA GLY A 50 7.21 -35.55 -10.11
C GLY A 50 6.20 -34.60 -9.45
N ASP A 51 6.30 -34.43 -8.16
CA ASP A 51 5.52 -33.49 -7.35
C ASP A 51 6.21 -32.10 -7.14
N GLY A 52 7.45 -31.96 -7.65
CA GLY A 52 8.22 -30.74 -7.52
C GLY A 52 7.96 -29.75 -8.66
N VAL A 53 7.84 -28.47 -8.34
CA VAL A 53 7.66 -27.37 -9.30
C VAL A 53 8.74 -26.30 -9.05
N ASP A 54 9.48 -25.99 -10.12
CA ASP A 54 10.50 -24.96 -10.13
C ASP A 54 9.96 -23.71 -10.83
N VAL A 55 9.94 -22.58 -10.13
CA VAL A 55 9.45 -21.30 -10.64
C VAL A 55 10.56 -20.25 -10.57
N TYR A 56 10.75 -19.51 -11.66
CA TYR A 56 11.72 -18.44 -11.74
C TYR A 56 11.05 -17.08 -11.86
N PHE A 57 11.47 -16.12 -11.03
CA PHE A 57 11.08 -14.71 -11.09
C PHE A 57 12.31 -13.91 -11.50
N GLY A 58 12.12 -13.01 -12.48
CA GLY A 58 13.24 -12.28 -13.10
C GLY A 58 13.76 -12.92 -14.38
N TYR A 59 12.94 -13.72 -15.05
CA TYR A 59 13.15 -14.26 -16.37
C TYR A 59 11.87 -14.12 -17.21
N PRO A 60 11.92 -13.69 -18.50
CA PRO A 60 13.12 -13.26 -19.26
C PRO A 60 13.64 -11.86 -18.87
N ALA A 61 12.90 -11.09 -18.12
CA ALA A 61 13.27 -9.75 -17.65
C ALA A 61 13.29 -9.71 -16.12
N ALA A 62 14.37 -9.18 -15.53
CA ALA A 62 14.50 -8.99 -14.10
C ALA A 62 13.82 -7.70 -13.64
N ASN A 63 13.09 -7.77 -12.51
CA ASN A 63 12.44 -6.64 -11.87
C ASN A 63 12.89 -6.53 -10.41
N GLU A 64 12.84 -5.34 -9.84
CA GLU A 64 13.23 -5.11 -8.44
C GLU A 64 12.36 -5.87 -7.43
N ASP A 65 11.11 -6.14 -7.80
CA ASP A 65 10.11 -6.81 -6.97
C ASP A 65 10.06 -8.34 -7.16
N ASP A 66 10.98 -8.93 -7.94
CA ASP A 66 11.00 -10.39 -8.21
C ASP A 66 10.97 -11.23 -6.94
N ALA A 67 11.73 -10.84 -5.92
CA ALA A 67 11.74 -11.52 -4.62
C ALA A 67 10.37 -11.39 -3.90
N ALA A 68 9.76 -10.23 -3.96
CA ALA A 68 8.46 -9.99 -3.37
C ALA A 68 7.34 -10.76 -4.10
N ARG A 69 7.37 -10.76 -5.45
CA ARG A 69 6.41 -11.53 -6.28
C ARG A 69 6.54 -13.03 -6.03
N ALA A 70 7.76 -13.53 -5.89
CA ALA A 70 8.01 -14.92 -5.53
C ALA A 70 7.42 -15.29 -4.17
N LEU A 71 7.53 -14.42 -3.16
CA LEU A 71 6.98 -14.66 -1.85
C LEU A 71 5.45 -14.53 -1.81
N HIS A 72 4.86 -13.60 -2.56
CA HIS A 72 3.40 -13.54 -2.74
C HIS A 72 2.87 -14.80 -3.42
N ALA A 73 3.55 -15.29 -4.46
CA ALA A 73 3.21 -16.56 -5.08
C ALA A 73 3.33 -17.73 -4.10
N ALA A 74 4.43 -17.79 -3.33
CA ALA A 74 4.66 -18.82 -2.31
C ALA A 74 3.53 -18.85 -1.26
N LEU A 75 3.14 -17.69 -0.74
CA LEU A 75 2.04 -17.58 0.22
C LEU A 75 0.70 -18.01 -0.39
N ALA A 76 0.42 -17.57 -1.62
CA ALA A 76 -0.82 -17.94 -2.30
C ALA A 76 -0.88 -19.45 -2.62
N ILE A 77 0.24 -20.06 -3.01
CA ILE A 77 0.34 -21.51 -3.25
C ILE A 77 0.14 -22.27 -1.95
N ALA A 78 0.83 -21.88 -0.88
CA ALA A 78 0.73 -22.53 0.43
C ALA A 78 -0.67 -22.43 1.06
N ASP A 79 -1.44 -21.41 0.68
CA ASP A 79 -2.81 -21.20 1.13
C ASP A 79 -3.83 -21.96 0.28
N GLU A 80 -3.72 -21.87 -1.04
CA GLU A 80 -4.73 -22.38 -1.98
C GLU A 80 -4.65 -23.92 -2.12
N VAL A 81 -3.45 -24.50 -2.20
CA VAL A 81 -3.29 -25.93 -2.45
C VAL A 81 -3.92 -26.80 -1.35
N PRO A 82 -3.73 -26.53 -0.05
CA PRO A 82 -4.41 -27.31 1.00
C PRO A 82 -5.94 -27.16 1.01
N ARG A 83 -6.46 -26.04 0.50
CA ARG A 83 -7.91 -25.77 0.45
C ARG A 83 -8.59 -26.44 -0.72
N SER A 84 -7.96 -26.40 -1.87
CA SER A 84 -8.57 -26.88 -3.13
C SER A 84 -8.20 -28.32 -3.46
N HIS A 85 -7.19 -28.89 -2.82
CA HIS A 85 -6.70 -30.23 -3.10
C HIS A 85 -6.63 -31.11 -1.87
N ALA A 86 -7.21 -32.28 -1.98
CA ALA A 86 -7.11 -33.34 -0.98
C ALA A 86 -6.88 -34.69 -1.69
N ALA A 87 -6.07 -35.54 -1.07
CA ALA A 87 -5.87 -36.90 -1.49
C ALA A 87 -5.97 -37.86 -0.29
N ALA A 88 -6.53 -39.03 -0.47
CA ALA A 88 -6.83 -39.97 0.63
C ALA A 88 -7.60 -39.32 1.82
N GLY A 89 -8.48 -38.31 1.52
CA GLY A 89 -9.28 -37.63 2.53
C GLY A 89 -8.50 -36.61 3.40
N ARG A 90 -7.26 -36.28 3.02
CA ARG A 90 -6.41 -35.31 3.73
C ARG A 90 -6.04 -34.15 2.79
N PRO A 91 -6.00 -32.89 3.28
CA PRO A 91 -5.46 -31.75 2.51
C PRO A 91 -4.01 -32.01 2.10
N LEU A 92 -3.64 -31.63 0.88
CA LEU A 92 -2.25 -31.65 0.45
C LEU A 92 -1.43 -30.62 1.24
N SER A 93 -0.23 -30.97 1.60
CA SER A 93 0.69 -30.07 2.29
C SER A 93 1.96 -29.86 1.47
N LEU A 94 2.52 -28.67 1.54
CA LEU A 94 3.66 -28.25 0.74
C LEU A 94 4.86 -27.87 1.59
N ARG A 95 6.03 -27.88 0.97
CA ARG A 95 7.23 -27.18 1.44
C ARG A 95 7.71 -26.26 0.33
N ILE A 96 8.01 -25.04 0.66
CA ILE A 96 8.47 -24.06 -0.32
C ILE A 96 9.81 -23.48 0.14
N GLY A 97 10.76 -23.38 -0.77
CA GLY A 97 12.05 -22.74 -0.55
C GLY A 97 12.29 -21.65 -1.59
N VAL A 98 12.68 -20.45 -1.14
CA VAL A 98 12.90 -19.30 -2.01
C VAL A 98 14.29 -18.73 -1.77
N ALA A 99 15.06 -18.58 -2.87
CA ALA A 99 16.38 -17.97 -2.82
C ALA A 99 16.58 -16.97 -3.96
N THR A 100 17.21 -15.84 -3.67
CA THR A 100 17.52 -14.78 -4.65
C THR A 100 19.03 -14.62 -4.75
N GLY A 101 19.55 -14.57 -5.98
CA GLY A 101 20.98 -14.37 -6.23
C GLY A 101 21.34 -14.41 -7.70
N MET A 102 22.65 -14.39 -7.95
CA MET A 102 23.20 -14.50 -9.31
C MET A 102 23.04 -15.92 -9.84
N VAL A 103 22.67 -16.02 -11.10
CA VAL A 103 22.50 -17.29 -11.81
C VAL A 103 23.02 -17.15 -13.25
N ALA A 104 23.48 -18.27 -13.82
CA ALA A 104 23.74 -18.37 -15.25
C ALA A 104 22.53 -19.04 -15.92
N VAL A 105 22.00 -18.43 -16.98
CA VAL A 105 20.88 -18.97 -17.75
C VAL A 105 21.37 -19.49 -19.10
N SER A 106 21.05 -20.74 -19.42
CA SER A 106 21.28 -21.36 -20.73
C SER A 106 19.96 -21.73 -21.37
N VAL A 107 19.83 -21.51 -22.69
CA VAL A 107 18.58 -21.67 -23.46
C VAL A 107 18.72 -22.74 -24.55
N SER A 108 19.79 -23.53 -24.58
CA SER A 108 20.14 -24.43 -25.73
C SER A 108 19.23 -25.66 -25.86
N GLU A 109 18.70 -26.22 -24.79
CA GLU A 109 17.80 -27.40 -24.81
C GLU A 109 16.63 -27.24 -23.82
N GLY A 110 16.13 -26.01 -23.68
CA GLY A 110 15.21 -25.58 -22.62
C GLY A 110 15.93 -24.62 -21.68
N ILE A 111 15.15 -23.99 -20.76
CA ILE A 111 15.72 -23.02 -19.84
C ILE A 111 16.36 -23.76 -18.68
N THR A 112 17.68 -23.72 -18.62
CA THR A 112 18.45 -24.25 -17.49
C THR A 112 19.09 -23.10 -16.71
N VAL A 113 18.86 -23.06 -15.41
CA VAL A 113 19.47 -22.07 -14.51
C VAL A 113 20.51 -22.77 -13.64
N ALA A 114 21.75 -22.30 -13.72
CA ALA A 114 22.88 -22.84 -12.98
C ALA A 114 23.43 -21.80 -11.99
N GLY A 115 23.94 -22.28 -10.86
CA GLY A 115 24.53 -21.45 -9.81
C GLY A 115 24.19 -21.92 -8.40
N ALA A 116 24.65 -21.18 -7.40
CA ALA A 116 24.36 -21.49 -5.99
C ALA A 116 22.89 -21.25 -5.61
N THR A 117 22.22 -20.32 -6.28
CA THR A 117 20.87 -19.87 -5.95
C THR A 117 19.81 -20.97 -6.07
N PRO A 118 19.68 -21.73 -7.18
CA PRO A 118 18.73 -22.83 -7.26
C PRO A 118 19.02 -23.93 -6.23
N ASN A 119 20.29 -24.25 -6.02
CA ASN A 119 20.68 -25.24 -5.00
C ASN A 119 20.29 -24.80 -3.59
N LEU A 120 20.45 -23.50 -3.31
CA LEU A 120 20.06 -22.93 -2.02
C LEU A 120 18.54 -23.01 -1.81
N ALA A 121 17.74 -22.64 -2.80
CA ALA A 121 16.28 -22.71 -2.74
C ALA A 121 15.80 -24.16 -2.45
N ALA A 122 16.34 -25.15 -3.18
CA ALA A 122 16.03 -26.55 -2.98
C ALA A 122 16.43 -27.07 -1.58
N ARG A 123 17.58 -26.63 -1.05
CA ARG A 123 18.01 -27.02 0.31
C ARG A 123 17.15 -26.37 1.38
N ILE A 124 16.79 -25.12 1.22
CA ILE A 124 15.89 -24.43 2.14
C ILE A 124 14.51 -25.13 2.16
N GLN A 125 13.94 -25.44 1.00
CA GLN A 125 12.69 -26.18 0.88
C GLN A 125 12.73 -27.49 1.69
N ALA A 126 13.81 -28.26 1.55
CA ALA A 126 13.96 -29.54 2.26
C ALA A 126 14.04 -29.41 3.81
N THR A 127 14.42 -28.24 4.33
CA THR A 127 14.48 -27.99 5.79
C THR A 127 13.16 -27.54 6.40
N MET A 128 12.19 -27.15 5.57
CA MET A 128 10.94 -26.58 6.07
C MET A 128 9.99 -27.64 6.63
N PRO A 129 9.24 -27.30 7.67
CA PRO A 129 8.13 -28.15 8.12
C PRO A 129 7.00 -28.14 7.07
N PRO A 130 6.06 -29.10 7.13
CA PRO A 130 4.85 -29.08 6.31
C PRO A 130 4.12 -27.73 6.38
N GLY A 131 3.76 -27.15 5.24
CA GLY A 131 3.17 -25.81 5.13
C GLY A 131 4.18 -24.68 5.28
N GLY A 132 5.46 -24.94 5.46
CA GLY A 132 6.49 -23.93 5.68
C GLY A 132 7.04 -23.34 4.37
N ILE A 133 7.25 -22.02 4.37
CA ILE A 133 7.91 -21.27 3.31
C ILE A 133 9.23 -20.74 3.87
N GLY A 134 10.34 -21.32 3.45
CA GLY A 134 11.69 -20.91 3.86
C GLY A 134 12.32 -19.96 2.86
N VAL A 135 13.07 -19.00 3.34
CA VAL A 135 13.77 -18.03 2.49
C VAL A 135 15.23 -17.87 2.85
N ALA A 136 16.03 -17.65 1.81
CA ALA A 136 17.43 -17.29 1.96
C ALA A 136 17.59 -15.89 2.56
N PRO A 137 18.73 -15.60 3.23
CA PRO A 137 19.01 -14.26 3.78
C PRO A 137 18.96 -13.15 2.72
N SER A 138 19.41 -13.43 1.50
CA SER A 138 19.33 -12.51 0.36
C SER A 138 17.88 -12.21 -0.03
N THR A 139 17.02 -13.23 -0.11
CA THR A 139 15.60 -13.06 -0.42
C THR A 139 14.89 -12.28 0.67
N ARG A 140 15.11 -12.63 1.93
CA ARG A 140 14.57 -11.88 3.08
C ARG A 140 14.95 -10.41 3.04
N ARG A 141 16.21 -10.12 2.71
CA ARG A 141 16.74 -8.75 2.61
C ARG A 141 16.11 -7.96 1.46
N ILE A 142 15.96 -8.60 0.28
CA ILE A 142 15.43 -7.95 -0.93
C ILE A 142 13.90 -7.78 -0.85
N ALA A 143 13.18 -8.81 -0.42
CA ALA A 143 11.74 -8.74 -0.22
C ALA A 143 11.35 -7.84 0.95
N GLY A 144 12.25 -7.68 1.92
CA GLY A 144 12.20 -6.68 3.00
C GLY A 144 10.85 -6.62 3.71
N ALA A 145 10.39 -5.41 3.82
CA ALA A 145 9.23 -4.96 4.58
C ALA A 145 7.86 -5.51 4.14
N GLN A 146 7.79 -6.09 2.96
CA GLN A 146 6.52 -6.57 2.42
C GLN A 146 6.03 -7.87 3.09
N PHE A 147 6.89 -8.51 3.88
CA PHE A 147 6.58 -9.81 4.49
C PHE A 147 7.00 -9.87 5.95
N ALA A 148 6.21 -10.61 6.74
CA ALA A 148 6.57 -10.99 8.09
C ALA A 148 7.40 -12.28 8.05
N PHE A 149 8.53 -12.27 8.76
CA PHE A 149 9.45 -13.40 8.83
C PHE A 149 9.68 -13.84 10.27
N GLU A 150 9.70 -15.15 10.50
CA GLU A 150 10.22 -15.76 11.71
C GLU A 150 11.63 -16.29 11.46
N ASP A 151 12.48 -16.23 12.46
CA ASP A 151 13.80 -16.87 12.40
C ASP A 151 13.64 -18.40 12.48
N ALA A 152 14.08 -19.12 11.46
CA ALA A 152 14.08 -20.58 11.44
C ALA A 152 15.43 -21.16 11.89
N GLY A 153 16.39 -20.33 12.28
CA GLY A 153 17.70 -20.70 12.77
C GLY A 153 18.77 -20.86 11.67
N GLU A 154 19.97 -21.21 12.10
CA GLU A 154 21.10 -21.51 11.22
C GLU A 154 21.15 -23.00 10.86
N HIS A 155 21.20 -23.28 9.58
CA HIS A 155 21.22 -24.65 9.07
C HIS A 155 22.51 -24.95 8.29
N ALA A 156 23.18 -26.06 8.62
CA ALA A 156 24.27 -26.59 7.83
C ALA A 156 23.71 -27.24 6.56
N LEU A 157 23.80 -26.58 5.42
CA LEU A 157 23.28 -27.05 4.15
C LEU A 157 24.39 -27.73 3.34
N LYS A 158 24.09 -28.90 2.77
CA LYS A 158 25.08 -29.66 1.96
C LYS A 158 25.52 -28.82 0.75
N GLY A 159 26.84 -28.55 0.64
CA GLY A 159 27.44 -27.78 -0.45
C GLY A 159 27.59 -26.27 -0.13
N PHE A 160 27.40 -25.88 1.12
CA PHE A 160 27.69 -24.53 1.64
C PHE A 160 28.67 -24.63 2.79
N ASP A 161 29.75 -23.82 2.75
CA ASP A 161 30.86 -23.90 3.72
C ASP A 161 30.50 -23.36 5.10
N ALA A 162 29.51 -22.47 5.18
CA ALA A 162 29.02 -21.89 6.43
C ALA A 162 27.53 -22.20 6.64
N PRO A 163 27.06 -22.30 7.90
CA PRO A 163 25.62 -22.37 8.18
C PRO A 163 24.86 -21.19 7.56
N VAL A 164 23.71 -21.48 6.98
CA VAL A 164 22.84 -20.47 6.37
C VAL A 164 21.70 -20.14 7.33
N ALA A 165 21.57 -18.89 7.69
CA ALA A 165 20.43 -18.40 8.48
C ALA A 165 19.17 -18.42 7.59
N ILE A 166 18.20 -19.28 7.92
CA ILE A 166 16.95 -19.40 7.17
C ILE A 166 15.87 -18.62 7.93
N ALA A 167 15.05 -17.90 7.19
CA ALA A 167 13.84 -17.31 7.73
C ALA A 167 12.61 -18.00 7.15
N ARG A 168 11.55 -18.13 7.95
CA ARG A 168 10.24 -18.61 7.52
C ARG A 168 9.32 -17.42 7.24
N VAL A 169 8.68 -17.40 6.08
CA VAL A 169 7.65 -16.40 5.77
C VAL A 169 6.37 -16.77 6.50
N VAL A 170 5.81 -15.81 7.22
CA VAL A 170 4.57 -15.98 8.01
C VAL A 170 3.38 -15.32 7.35
N GLY A 171 3.61 -14.27 6.55
CA GLY A 171 2.56 -13.57 5.83
C GLY A 171 3.06 -12.33 5.10
N ALA A 172 2.20 -11.72 4.29
CA ALA A 172 2.44 -10.43 3.67
C ALA A 172 2.11 -9.29 4.63
N SER A 173 2.88 -8.20 4.56
CA SER A 173 2.70 -6.98 5.35
C SER A 173 1.98 -5.89 4.55
N SER A 174 1.31 -4.95 5.19
CA SER A 174 0.57 -3.85 4.54
C SER A 174 0.99 -2.47 5.07
N PHE A 175 0.94 -1.42 4.25
CA PHE A 175 1.52 -0.09 4.49
C PHE A 175 0.58 1.09 4.26
N ASP A 176 0.82 2.22 4.92
CA ASP A 176 0.01 3.44 4.82
C ASP A 176 0.77 4.76 4.50
N SER A 177 0.07 5.63 3.90
CA SER A 177 0.12 7.02 3.41
C SER A 177 1.40 7.88 3.35
N ARG A 178 1.48 8.72 2.30
CA ARG A 178 2.66 9.48 1.85
C ARG A 178 2.27 10.81 1.22
N SER A 179 2.58 11.98 1.64
CA SER A 179 2.58 13.11 0.69
C SER A 179 2.91 14.51 1.14
N ALA A 180 3.20 14.77 2.38
CA ALA A 180 3.29 16.17 2.86
C ALA A 180 4.68 16.79 2.90
N TRP A 181 5.75 16.04 2.57
CA TRP A 181 7.11 16.48 2.92
C TRP A 181 7.84 17.37 1.90
N ARG A 182 7.36 17.64 0.74
CA ARG A 182 8.19 18.06 -0.40
C ARG A 182 8.64 19.52 -0.45
N GLY A 183 8.40 20.32 0.57
CA GLY A 183 8.78 21.74 0.55
C GLY A 183 10.26 22.05 0.73
N ARG A 184 11.08 21.15 1.28
CA ARG A 184 12.48 21.43 1.61
C ARG A 184 13.53 20.96 0.59
N ASP A 185 13.21 19.95 -0.23
CA ASP A 185 14.09 19.50 -1.33
C ASP A 185 13.87 20.30 -2.63
N ALA A 186 12.97 21.25 -2.56
CA ALA A 186 12.56 22.09 -3.67
C ALA A 186 13.69 23.02 -4.22
N SER A 187 14.77 23.17 -3.48
CA SER A 187 15.86 24.06 -3.89
C SER A 187 16.84 23.48 -4.92
N ARG A 188 16.74 22.16 -5.21
CA ARG A 188 17.64 21.51 -6.14
C ARG A 188 17.00 21.34 -7.51
N PRO A 189 17.69 21.69 -8.62
CA PRO A 189 17.18 21.46 -9.95
C PRO A 189 16.93 19.97 -10.20
N MET A 190 15.91 19.65 -10.98
CA MET A 190 15.65 18.30 -11.45
C MET A 190 16.64 17.98 -12.58
N VAL A 191 17.12 16.74 -12.61
CA VAL A 191 18.11 16.29 -13.60
C VAL A 191 17.52 15.21 -14.48
N GLY A 192 17.69 15.34 -15.81
CA GLY A 192 17.43 14.28 -16.78
C GLY A 192 15.94 13.90 -16.92
N ARG A 193 15.01 14.86 -16.70
CA ARG A 193 13.54 14.67 -16.81
C ARG A 193 12.84 15.81 -17.52
N GLU A 194 13.58 16.53 -18.36
CA GLU A 194 13.10 17.73 -19.04
C GLU A 194 11.98 17.37 -20.03
N ALA A 195 12.11 16.24 -20.72
CA ALA A 195 11.11 15.78 -21.69
C ALA A 195 9.79 15.38 -21.00
N GLU A 196 9.87 14.68 -19.90
CA GLU A 196 8.70 14.27 -19.11
C GLU A 196 8.01 15.49 -18.49
N LEU A 197 8.78 16.46 -18.01
CA LEU A 197 8.24 17.73 -17.49
C LEU A 197 7.50 18.52 -18.58
N GLU A 198 8.05 18.57 -19.79
CA GLU A 198 7.41 19.29 -20.91
C GLU A 198 6.06 18.65 -21.29
N VAL A 199 5.93 17.33 -21.24
CA VAL A 199 4.63 16.64 -21.43
C VAL A 199 3.62 17.11 -20.37
N LEU A 200 4.02 17.18 -19.11
CA LEU A 200 3.13 17.64 -18.03
C LEU A 200 2.78 19.13 -18.20
N MET A 201 3.73 19.94 -18.62
CA MET A 201 3.52 21.37 -18.92
C MET A 201 2.55 21.56 -20.10
N ALA A 202 2.57 20.69 -21.11
CA ALA A 202 1.60 20.71 -22.20
C ALA A 202 0.17 20.46 -21.70
N GLN A 203 0.00 19.44 -20.81
CA GLN A 203 -1.29 19.18 -20.17
C GLN A 203 -1.75 20.33 -19.27
N TRP A 204 -0.83 20.99 -18.58
CA TRP A 204 -1.15 22.18 -17.80
C TRP A 204 -1.64 23.35 -18.69
N ARG A 205 -0.97 23.61 -19.83
CA ARG A 205 -1.41 24.66 -20.79
C ARG A 205 -2.82 24.37 -21.29
N ARG A 206 -3.16 23.09 -21.53
CA ARG A 206 -4.52 22.68 -21.90
C ARG A 206 -5.51 22.96 -20.77
N ALA A 207 -5.19 22.58 -19.54
CA ALA A 207 -6.01 22.90 -18.37
C ALA A 207 -6.17 24.42 -18.21
N ALA A 208 -5.09 25.17 -18.41
CA ALA A 208 -5.09 26.62 -18.34
C ALA A 208 -5.97 27.29 -19.39
N SER A 209 -6.25 26.64 -20.53
CA SER A 209 -7.20 27.11 -21.55
C SER A 209 -8.66 26.74 -21.27
N GLY A 210 -8.94 26.15 -20.08
CA GLY A 210 -10.30 25.85 -19.61
C GLY A 210 -10.76 24.40 -19.85
N HIS A 211 -9.88 23.51 -20.31
CA HIS A 211 -10.24 22.12 -20.59
C HIS A 211 -9.68 21.19 -19.50
N SER A 212 -10.50 20.32 -18.93
CA SER A 212 -10.00 19.27 -18.02
C SER A 212 -8.98 18.40 -18.75
N SER A 213 -7.88 18.09 -18.08
CA SER A 213 -6.83 17.21 -18.61
C SER A 213 -6.23 16.32 -17.52
N GLY A 214 -5.60 15.23 -17.93
CA GLY A 214 -4.99 14.26 -17.05
C GLY A 214 -3.60 13.84 -17.48
N ALA A 215 -2.78 13.44 -16.52
CA ALA A 215 -1.50 12.80 -16.78
C ALA A 215 -1.24 11.68 -15.77
N LEU A 216 -0.80 10.51 -16.24
CA LEU A 216 -0.35 9.43 -15.40
C LEU A 216 1.17 9.29 -15.47
N ILE A 217 1.85 9.45 -14.34
CA ILE A 217 3.28 9.19 -14.19
C ILE A 217 3.44 7.79 -13.63
N SER A 218 3.91 6.86 -14.44
CA SER A 218 4.17 5.47 -14.04
C SER A 218 5.67 5.21 -13.88
N GLY A 219 6.01 4.28 -13.02
CA GLY A 219 7.41 3.85 -12.79
C GLY A 219 7.61 3.18 -11.45
N GLU A 220 8.73 2.48 -11.32
CA GLU A 220 9.13 1.79 -10.10
C GLU A 220 9.33 2.73 -8.91
N ALA A 221 9.45 2.17 -7.70
CA ALA A 221 9.76 2.94 -6.50
C ALA A 221 11.16 3.57 -6.61
N GLY A 222 11.30 4.81 -6.17
CA GLY A 222 12.60 5.52 -6.20
C GLY A 222 12.95 6.21 -7.52
N LEU A 223 12.19 6.03 -8.61
CA LEU A 223 12.46 6.68 -9.92
C LEU A 223 12.14 8.18 -9.99
N GLY A 224 11.64 8.77 -8.92
CA GLY A 224 11.44 10.22 -8.83
C GLY A 224 10.07 10.71 -9.32
N LYS A 225 9.03 9.84 -9.38
CA LYS A 225 7.64 10.24 -9.75
C LYS A 225 7.18 11.49 -9.00
N SER A 226 7.33 11.46 -7.72
CA SER A 226 6.92 12.56 -6.85
C SER A 226 7.82 13.79 -6.98
N ARG A 227 9.09 13.63 -7.37
CA ARG A 227 9.99 14.73 -7.67
C ARG A 227 9.57 15.44 -8.93
N LEU A 228 9.13 14.68 -9.96
CA LEU A 228 8.61 15.25 -11.20
C LEU A 228 7.33 16.08 -10.97
N VAL A 229 6.43 15.60 -10.09
CA VAL A 229 5.25 16.38 -9.65
C VAL A 229 5.67 17.69 -8.96
N THR A 230 6.69 17.64 -8.10
CA THR A 230 7.22 18.83 -7.43
C THR A 230 7.86 19.80 -8.42
N ALA A 231 8.58 19.29 -9.42
CA ALA A 231 9.17 20.12 -10.48
C ALA A 231 8.10 20.80 -11.34
N LEU A 232 7.00 20.09 -11.63
CA LEU A 232 5.84 20.70 -12.31
C LEU A 232 5.29 21.87 -11.48
N ASP A 233 5.00 21.67 -10.20
CA ASP A 233 4.48 22.69 -9.29
C ASP A 233 5.40 23.94 -9.24
N GLN A 234 6.72 23.73 -9.21
CA GLN A 234 7.73 24.80 -9.22
C GLN A 234 7.84 25.53 -10.56
N ALA A 235 7.58 24.84 -11.67
CA ALA A 235 7.59 25.45 -12.99
C ALA A 235 6.34 26.31 -13.26
N LEU A 236 5.30 26.15 -12.44
CA LEU A 236 4.06 26.90 -12.57
C LEU A 236 4.15 28.25 -11.84
N PRO A 237 3.41 29.28 -12.30
CA PRO A 237 3.37 30.59 -11.62
C PRO A 237 2.85 30.44 -10.19
N ALA A 238 3.59 30.97 -9.22
CA ALA A 238 3.30 30.81 -7.77
C ALA A 238 1.91 31.35 -7.34
N GLN A 239 1.32 32.26 -8.08
CA GLN A 239 0.00 32.85 -7.79
C GLN A 239 -1.09 32.41 -8.76
N GLY A 240 -0.80 31.54 -9.72
CA GLY A 240 -1.72 31.19 -10.83
C GLY A 240 -2.51 29.89 -10.62
N HIS A 241 -2.26 29.11 -9.57
CA HIS A 241 -2.89 27.81 -9.37
C HIS A 241 -3.12 27.47 -7.89
N THR A 242 -4.04 26.51 -7.68
CA THR A 242 -4.24 25.85 -6.40
C THR A 242 -3.74 24.41 -6.54
N LEU A 243 -2.81 23.99 -5.69
CA LEU A 243 -2.32 22.61 -5.63
C LEU A 243 -3.09 21.84 -4.55
N LEU A 244 -3.74 20.76 -4.95
CA LEU A 244 -4.31 19.78 -4.05
C LEU A 244 -3.63 18.43 -4.20
N ARG A 245 -3.34 17.77 -3.09
CA ARG A 245 -2.74 16.43 -3.08
C ARG A 245 -3.64 15.45 -2.38
N LEU A 246 -3.94 14.35 -3.06
CA LEU A 246 -4.64 13.19 -2.55
C LEU A 246 -3.67 12.02 -2.50
N GLN A 247 -3.85 11.16 -1.52
CA GLN A 247 -2.99 10.00 -1.32
C GLN A 247 -3.81 8.72 -1.31
N CYS A 248 -3.46 7.77 -2.16
CA CYS A 248 -3.96 6.41 -2.07
C CYS A 248 -3.06 5.56 -1.19
N SER A 249 -3.65 4.57 -0.51
CA SER A 249 -2.97 3.77 0.48
C SER A 249 -3.44 2.31 0.41
N PRO A 250 -2.52 1.32 0.57
CA PRO A 250 -2.92 -0.08 0.61
C PRO A 250 -3.88 -0.39 1.75
N PHE A 251 -3.95 0.47 2.76
CA PHE A 251 -4.86 0.31 3.89
C PHE A 251 -6.29 0.71 3.55
N HIS A 252 -6.50 1.50 2.54
CA HIS A 252 -7.79 2.08 2.19
C HIS A 252 -8.33 1.64 0.82
N VAL A 253 -7.77 0.58 0.23
CA VAL A 253 -8.20 0.03 -1.07
C VAL A 253 -9.71 -0.32 -1.08
N ASN A 254 -10.27 -0.66 0.08
CA ASN A 254 -11.69 -0.95 0.25
C ASN A 254 -12.44 0.16 1.03
N SER A 255 -11.90 1.36 1.13
CA SER A 255 -12.53 2.49 1.83
C SER A 255 -12.98 3.53 0.82
N ALA A 256 -14.26 3.53 0.48
CA ALA A 256 -14.83 4.38 -0.53
C ALA A 256 -14.52 5.87 -0.32
N LEU A 257 -14.02 6.53 -1.36
CA LEU A 257 -13.66 7.95 -1.39
C LEU A 257 -12.63 8.38 -0.34
N GLN A 258 -11.85 7.44 0.21
CA GLN A 258 -10.95 7.74 1.32
C GLN A 258 -9.90 8.82 1.01
N PRO A 259 -9.25 8.90 -0.17
CA PRO A 259 -8.33 9.99 -0.48
C PRO A 259 -9.02 11.37 -0.42
N PHE A 260 -10.28 11.43 -0.83
CA PHE A 260 -11.09 12.67 -0.81
C PHE A 260 -11.54 13.01 0.62
N VAL A 261 -11.96 12.02 1.40
CA VAL A 261 -12.31 12.17 2.83
C VAL A 261 -11.11 12.72 3.61
N GLN A 262 -9.94 12.16 3.42
CA GLN A 262 -8.72 12.60 4.11
C GLN A 262 -8.33 14.02 3.72
N HIS A 263 -8.45 14.37 2.42
CA HIS A 263 -8.20 15.72 1.95
C HIS A 263 -9.15 16.73 2.60
N LEU A 264 -10.46 16.47 2.54
CA LEU A 264 -11.47 17.38 3.10
C LEU A 264 -11.30 17.56 4.61
N ALA A 265 -11.06 16.48 5.35
CA ALA A 265 -10.80 16.54 6.79
C ALA A 265 -9.58 17.40 7.11
N THR A 266 -8.49 17.25 6.34
CA THR A 266 -7.27 18.03 6.51
C THR A 266 -7.48 19.50 6.11
N ALA A 267 -8.13 19.76 4.98
CA ALA A 267 -8.38 21.11 4.47
C ALA A 267 -9.31 21.89 5.41
N ALA A 268 -10.31 21.24 5.99
CA ALA A 268 -11.19 21.85 6.99
C ALA A 268 -10.54 21.94 8.40
N GLY A 269 -9.33 21.39 8.60
CA GLY A 269 -8.65 21.41 9.90
C GLY A 269 -9.41 20.63 11.00
N LEU A 270 -10.08 19.51 10.62
CA LEU A 270 -10.82 18.70 11.57
C LEU A 270 -9.86 17.92 12.47
N ALA A 271 -9.93 18.17 13.78
CA ALA A 271 -9.18 17.43 14.79
C ALA A 271 -10.08 16.40 15.50
N GLY A 272 -9.47 15.30 15.96
CA GLY A 272 -10.22 14.30 16.74
C GLY A 272 -10.74 14.80 18.08
N THR A 273 -10.17 15.89 18.60
CA THR A 273 -10.56 16.57 19.83
C THR A 273 -11.68 17.60 19.66
N ASP A 274 -12.03 17.95 18.42
CA ASP A 274 -13.08 18.96 18.16
C ASP A 274 -14.46 18.45 18.56
N ALA A 275 -15.22 19.31 19.21
CA ALA A 275 -16.64 19.03 19.49
C ALA A 275 -17.44 18.96 18.17
N PRO A 276 -18.54 18.15 18.11
CA PRO A 276 -19.33 18.00 16.89
C PRO A 276 -19.80 19.32 16.25
N PRO A 277 -20.25 20.35 16.99
CA PRO A 277 -20.58 21.63 16.39
C PRO A 277 -19.40 22.36 15.78
N GLU A 278 -18.23 22.31 16.42
CA GLU A 278 -17.00 22.93 15.93
C GLU A 278 -16.50 22.25 14.61
N ARG A 279 -16.60 20.92 14.56
CA ARG A 279 -16.28 20.18 13.33
C ARG A 279 -17.17 20.60 12.17
N LEU A 280 -18.46 20.83 12.44
CA LEU A 280 -19.41 21.27 11.42
C LEU A 280 -19.09 22.67 10.93
N GLU A 281 -18.80 23.61 11.82
CA GLU A 281 -18.42 25.00 11.48
C GLU A 281 -17.14 25.06 10.66
N LYS A 282 -16.11 24.27 11.03
CA LYS A 282 -14.87 24.14 10.26
C LYS A 282 -15.12 23.59 8.85
N LEU A 283 -16.01 22.59 8.73
CA LEU A 283 -16.39 22.02 7.45
C LEU A 283 -17.14 23.03 6.59
N GLU A 284 -18.14 23.72 7.13
CA GLU A 284 -18.90 24.76 6.44
C GLU A 284 -18.00 25.88 5.91
N ALA A 285 -17.05 26.33 6.71
CA ALA A 285 -16.06 27.32 6.30
C ALA A 285 -15.24 26.84 5.10
N GLN A 286 -14.82 25.56 5.09
CA GLN A 286 -14.07 24.98 3.97
C GLN A 286 -14.95 24.83 2.71
N LEU A 287 -16.22 24.44 2.87
CA LEU A 287 -17.15 24.29 1.75
C LEU A 287 -17.51 25.64 1.13
N ALA A 288 -17.66 26.68 1.94
CA ALA A 288 -17.89 28.04 1.47
C ALA A 288 -16.72 28.58 0.60
N ILE A 289 -15.47 28.18 0.90
CA ILE A 289 -14.32 28.48 0.05
C ILE A 289 -14.52 27.95 -1.37
N ALA A 290 -15.11 26.78 -1.52
CA ALA A 290 -15.41 26.17 -2.82
C ALA A 290 -16.75 26.61 -3.42
N GLY A 291 -17.51 27.49 -2.74
CA GLY A 291 -18.83 27.95 -3.19
C GLY A 291 -19.93 26.91 -3.04
N ILE A 292 -19.79 25.97 -2.12
CA ILE A 292 -20.82 24.97 -1.81
C ILE A 292 -21.76 25.55 -0.73
N ASP A 293 -22.84 26.17 -1.21
CA ASP A 293 -23.84 26.84 -0.35
C ASP A 293 -25.15 26.05 -0.23
N ASP A 294 -25.36 25.01 -1.06
CA ASP A 294 -26.56 24.17 -0.98
C ASP A 294 -26.52 23.30 0.28
N PRO A 295 -27.49 23.43 1.20
CA PRO A 295 -27.57 22.66 2.42
C PRO A 295 -27.62 21.13 2.18
N ARG A 296 -28.10 20.70 1.01
CA ARG A 296 -28.15 19.28 0.66
C ARG A 296 -26.76 18.75 0.31
N GLU A 297 -25.98 19.49 -0.46
CA GLU A 297 -24.59 19.13 -0.77
C GLU A 297 -23.72 19.16 0.49
N GLN A 298 -23.90 20.19 1.33
CA GLN A 298 -23.23 20.28 2.64
C GLN A 298 -23.55 19.07 3.54
N SER A 299 -24.84 18.67 3.58
CA SER A 299 -25.27 17.47 4.32
C SER A 299 -24.63 16.19 3.81
N LEU A 300 -24.51 16.02 2.48
CA LEU A 300 -23.89 14.86 1.85
C LEU A 300 -22.38 14.77 2.19
N ILE A 301 -21.67 15.89 2.13
CA ILE A 301 -20.24 15.94 2.46
C ILE A 301 -20.03 15.76 3.96
N ALA A 302 -20.88 16.34 4.82
CA ALA A 302 -20.82 16.13 6.27
C ALA A 302 -21.04 14.65 6.62
N ALA A 303 -22.03 14.00 5.99
CA ALA A 303 -22.28 12.58 6.17
C ALA A 303 -21.11 11.71 5.70
N LEU A 304 -20.46 12.05 4.57
CA LEU A 304 -19.26 11.39 4.08
C LEU A 304 -18.11 11.44 5.11
N LEU A 305 -17.92 12.58 5.76
CA LEU A 305 -16.89 12.79 6.78
C LEU A 305 -17.28 12.29 8.18
N GLY A 306 -18.51 11.79 8.35
CA GLY A 306 -19.03 11.40 9.65
C GLY A 306 -19.16 12.58 10.64
N VAL A 307 -19.44 13.79 10.12
CA VAL A 307 -19.68 15.00 10.93
C VAL A 307 -21.18 15.13 11.20
N PRO A 308 -21.62 15.04 12.48
CA PRO A 308 -23.02 15.17 12.81
C PRO A 308 -23.57 16.57 12.49
N SER A 309 -24.68 16.64 11.77
CA SER A 309 -25.30 17.93 11.40
C SER A 309 -26.02 18.65 12.57
N GLY A 310 -26.28 17.95 13.67
CA GLY A 310 -26.98 18.51 14.82
C GLY A 310 -28.36 19.05 14.49
N GLY A 311 -29.00 18.60 13.42
CA GLY A 311 -30.29 19.12 12.94
C GLY A 311 -30.19 20.40 12.09
N ARG A 312 -28.97 20.88 11.77
CA ARG A 312 -28.74 22.06 10.93
C ARG A 312 -29.09 21.80 9.45
N TYR A 313 -28.97 20.55 8.99
CA TYR A 313 -29.36 20.12 7.65
C TYR A 313 -30.55 19.16 7.67
N PRO A 314 -31.31 19.09 6.59
CA PRO A 314 -32.36 18.09 6.45
C PRO A 314 -31.78 16.67 6.45
N PRO A 315 -32.49 15.68 7.00
CA PRO A 315 -32.06 14.29 6.96
C PRO A 315 -31.95 13.79 5.51
N LEU A 316 -30.95 12.94 5.24
CA LEU A 316 -30.74 12.33 3.93
C LEU A 316 -31.63 11.08 3.78
N GLU A 317 -32.92 11.30 3.50
CA GLU A 317 -33.89 10.21 3.29
C GLU A 317 -33.80 9.69 1.85
N MET A 318 -32.73 8.95 1.55
CA MET A 318 -32.52 8.36 0.23
C MET A 318 -31.75 7.04 0.31
N PRO A 319 -31.90 6.14 -0.70
CA PRO A 319 -31.13 4.90 -0.75
C PRO A 319 -29.61 5.17 -0.83
N PRO A 320 -28.76 4.36 -0.19
CA PRO A 320 -27.30 4.56 -0.17
C PRO A 320 -26.65 4.72 -1.56
N PRO A 321 -27.03 3.98 -2.62
CA PRO A 321 -26.47 4.18 -3.96
C PRO A 321 -26.77 5.58 -4.53
N MET A 322 -27.96 6.10 -4.28
CA MET A 322 -28.34 7.46 -4.70
C MET A 322 -27.58 8.51 -3.89
N GLN A 323 -27.43 8.29 -2.60
CA GLN A 323 -26.62 9.16 -1.73
C GLN A 323 -25.17 9.23 -2.23
N LEU A 324 -24.56 8.07 -2.57
CA LEU A 324 -23.20 8.03 -3.11
C LEU A 324 -23.08 8.77 -4.43
N ALA A 325 -24.04 8.60 -5.34
CA ALA A 325 -24.05 9.33 -6.62
C ALA A 325 -24.08 10.85 -6.40
N LEU A 326 -24.99 11.33 -5.56
CA LEU A 326 -25.10 12.76 -5.22
C LEU A 326 -23.87 13.26 -4.45
N THR A 327 -23.26 12.43 -3.61
CA THR A 327 -22.01 12.78 -2.93
C THR A 327 -20.86 12.97 -3.93
N LYS A 328 -20.77 12.11 -4.95
CA LYS A 328 -19.79 12.29 -6.03
C LYS A 328 -20.05 13.59 -6.82
N ASP A 329 -21.31 13.93 -7.06
CA ASP A 329 -21.67 15.20 -7.71
C ASP A 329 -21.27 16.40 -6.85
N ALA A 330 -21.56 16.38 -5.54
CA ALA A 330 -21.14 17.42 -4.60
C ALA A 330 -19.61 17.57 -4.55
N LEU A 331 -18.86 16.47 -4.58
CA LEU A 331 -17.39 16.51 -4.66
C LEU A 331 -16.90 17.09 -5.99
N LYS A 332 -17.54 16.79 -7.11
CA LYS A 332 -17.23 17.44 -8.41
C LYS A 332 -17.45 18.95 -8.34
N HIS A 333 -18.56 19.38 -7.77
CA HIS A 333 -18.85 20.80 -7.56
C HIS A 333 -17.80 21.45 -6.65
N TYR A 334 -17.39 20.78 -5.58
CA TYR A 334 -16.31 21.25 -4.70
C TYR A 334 -14.99 21.49 -5.48
N PHE A 335 -14.52 20.53 -6.27
CA PHE A 335 -13.30 20.69 -7.04
C PHE A 335 -13.46 21.71 -8.17
N ALA A 336 -14.61 21.77 -8.84
CA ALA A 336 -14.90 22.79 -9.85
C ALA A 336 -14.93 24.20 -9.23
N GLY A 337 -15.51 24.34 -8.05
CA GLY A 337 -15.52 25.61 -7.32
C GLY A 337 -14.13 26.08 -6.94
N LEU A 338 -13.26 25.16 -6.45
CA LEU A 338 -11.85 25.47 -6.18
C LEU A 338 -11.09 25.86 -7.46
N ALA A 339 -11.38 25.23 -8.59
CA ALA A 339 -10.77 25.53 -9.88
C ALA A 339 -11.20 26.90 -10.44
N GLN A 340 -12.38 27.37 -10.08
CA GLN A 340 -12.95 28.65 -10.55
C GLN A 340 -12.76 29.80 -9.55
N GLN A 341 -12.10 29.53 -8.41
CA GLN A 341 -11.93 30.52 -7.35
C GLN A 341 -11.17 31.74 -7.85
N ARG A 342 -11.81 32.91 -7.80
CA ARG A 342 -11.17 34.18 -8.05
C ARG A 342 -10.27 34.54 -6.86
N ALA A 343 -9.06 34.98 -7.10
CA ALA A 343 -8.20 35.51 -6.05
C ALA A 343 -8.83 36.79 -5.47
N VAL A 344 -9.52 36.63 -4.36
CA VAL A 344 -9.95 37.80 -3.55
C VAL A 344 -8.70 38.27 -2.81
N ILE A 345 -8.06 39.30 -3.35
CA ILE A 345 -7.00 40.01 -2.63
C ILE A 345 -7.68 40.74 -1.47
N ALA A 346 -7.57 40.17 -0.31
CA ALA A 346 -7.95 40.85 0.95
C ALA A 346 -6.90 41.94 1.23
N SER A 347 -7.08 43.12 0.63
CA SER A 347 -6.39 44.34 1.02
C SER A 347 -7.42 45.36 1.51
N HIS A 348 -7.32 45.66 2.79
CA HIS A 348 -8.00 46.78 3.42
C HIS A 348 -7.51 48.10 2.82
N GLN A 349 -7.91 48.49 1.59
CA GLN A 349 -7.86 49.88 1.16
C GLN A 349 -8.72 50.13 -0.10
N THR A 350 -9.40 51.20 -0.11
CA THR A 350 -10.52 51.67 -0.94
C THR A 350 -10.23 51.86 -2.44
N LEU A 351 -9.05 51.53 -2.94
CA LEU A 351 -8.67 51.67 -4.35
C LEU A 351 -8.77 50.36 -5.16
N SER A 352 -9.00 49.22 -4.49
CA SER A 352 -9.06 47.89 -5.13
C SER A 352 -10.32 47.63 -5.95
N ARG A 353 -11.37 48.40 -5.79
CA ARG A 353 -12.63 48.21 -6.55
C ARG A 353 -12.52 48.53 -8.04
N TYR A 354 -11.53 49.33 -8.46
CA TYR A 354 -11.33 49.66 -9.87
C TYR A 354 -10.53 48.59 -10.64
N PHE A 355 -9.71 47.79 -9.96
CA PHE A 355 -8.92 46.70 -10.55
C PHE A 355 -9.51 45.30 -10.35
N ALA A 356 -10.67 45.18 -9.72
CA ALA A 356 -11.34 43.88 -9.50
C ALA A 356 -11.81 43.20 -10.80
N GLY A 357 -11.69 43.85 -11.96
CA GLY A 357 -11.97 43.26 -13.27
C GLY A 357 -10.88 42.34 -13.82
N LEU A 358 -9.70 42.27 -13.19
CA LEU A 358 -8.56 41.48 -13.63
C LEU A 358 -8.21 40.35 -12.63
N ALA A 359 -9.17 39.89 -11.81
CA ALA A 359 -8.96 38.75 -10.92
C ALA A 359 -8.68 37.50 -11.79
N GLU A 360 -7.43 37.02 -11.77
CA GLU A 360 -7.06 35.79 -12.45
C GLU A 360 -7.84 34.62 -11.86
N VAL A 361 -8.49 33.86 -12.73
CA VAL A 361 -9.11 32.59 -12.36
C VAL A 361 -8.02 31.62 -11.90
N ARG A 362 -8.05 31.16 -10.67
CA ARG A 362 -7.11 30.13 -10.20
C ARG A 362 -7.43 28.81 -10.89
N ARG A 363 -6.40 28.14 -11.34
CA ARG A 363 -6.47 26.82 -11.97
C ARG A 363 -6.19 25.76 -10.93
N LEU A 364 -6.77 24.59 -11.06
CA LEU A 364 -6.58 23.51 -10.09
C LEU A 364 -5.59 22.47 -10.62
N LEU A 365 -4.52 22.24 -9.85
CA LEU A 365 -3.62 21.10 -10.00
C LEU A 365 -3.98 20.08 -8.93
N LEU A 366 -4.68 19.02 -9.33
CA LEU A 366 -5.04 17.91 -8.47
C LEU A 366 -4.02 16.77 -8.65
N VAL A 367 -3.26 16.47 -7.63
CA VAL A 367 -2.29 15.38 -7.62
C VAL A 367 -2.85 14.20 -6.83
N ILE A 368 -2.90 13.03 -7.44
CA ILE A 368 -3.32 11.78 -6.79
C ILE A 368 -2.15 10.81 -6.80
N GLU A 369 -1.60 10.54 -5.63
CA GLU A 369 -0.43 9.68 -5.49
C GLU A 369 -0.80 8.23 -5.25
N ASP A 370 0.02 7.32 -5.82
CA ASP A 370 -0.07 5.88 -5.66
C ASP A 370 -1.43 5.25 -6.08
N MET A 371 -1.89 5.63 -7.26
CA MET A 371 -3.15 5.17 -7.87
C MET A 371 -3.33 3.66 -7.93
N HIS A 372 -2.26 2.88 -7.84
CA HIS A 372 -2.35 1.42 -7.77
C HIS A 372 -3.03 0.90 -6.49
N TRP A 373 -3.31 1.77 -5.52
CA TRP A 373 -4.06 1.50 -4.30
C TRP A 373 -5.40 2.25 -4.22
N ILE A 374 -5.85 2.84 -5.32
CA ILE A 374 -7.11 3.57 -5.32
C ILE A 374 -8.29 2.63 -5.11
N ASP A 375 -9.26 3.06 -4.32
CA ASP A 375 -10.53 2.35 -4.20
C ASP A 375 -11.41 2.53 -5.45
N PRO A 376 -12.28 1.56 -5.78
CA PRO A 376 -13.10 1.61 -6.98
C PRO A 376 -13.97 2.86 -7.10
N THR A 377 -14.54 3.32 -5.98
CA THR A 377 -15.42 4.48 -5.94
C THR A 377 -14.65 5.79 -6.20
N SER A 378 -13.44 5.91 -5.65
CA SER A 378 -12.54 7.03 -5.95
C SER A 378 -12.10 7.02 -7.41
N LEU A 379 -11.82 5.86 -8.00
CA LEU A 379 -11.47 5.76 -9.42
C LEU A 379 -12.60 6.23 -10.31
N GLU A 380 -13.86 5.87 -10.02
CA GLU A 380 -15.05 6.37 -10.71
C GLU A 380 -15.19 7.89 -10.62
N LEU A 381 -14.88 8.48 -9.46
CA LEU A 381 -14.92 9.94 -9.30
C LEU A 381 -13.81 10.62 -10.13
N VAL A 382 -12.60 10.05 -10.16
CA VAL A 382 -11.51 10.57 -11.01
C VAL A 382 -11.89 10.52 -12.49
N ASP A 383 -12.53 9.44 -12.94
CA ASP A 383 -13.07 9.33 -14.31
C ASP A 383 -14.06 10.45 -14.61
N GLN A 384 -15.00 10.72 -13.70
CA GLN A 384 -15.96 11.82 -13.84
C GLN A 384 -15.31 13.20 -13.82
N LEU A 385 -14.24 13.42 -13.04
CA LEU A 385 -13.48 14.67 -13.01
C LEU A 385 -12.74 14.92 -14.35
N LEU A 386 -12.17 13.89 -14.93
CA LEU A 386 -11.52 13.96 -16.25
C LEU A 386 -12.54 14.18 -17.38
N ALA A 387 -13.73 13.58 -17.25
CA ALA A 387 -14.82 13.74 -18.19
C ALA A 387 -15.61 15.07 -18.05
N ALA A 388 -15.28 15.91 -17.07
CA ALA A 388 -16.01 17.16 -16.79
C ALA A 388 -15.97 18.19 -17.95
N GLY A 389 -15.09 17.99 -18.93
CA GLY A 389 -15.10 18.72 -20.21
C GLY A 389 -14.68 20.18 -20.11
N ASP A 390 -15.29 21.01 -20.96
CA ASP A 390 -14.96 22.43 -21.11
C ASP A 390 -15.46 23.26 -19.93
N ASN A 391 -14.74 24.32 -19.60
CA ASN A 391 -14.95 25.26 -18.49
C ASN A 391 -14.49 24.80 -17.09
N THR A 392 -13.74 23.69 -16.98
CA THR A 392 -13.13 23.31 -15.71
C THR A 392 -11.61 23.32 -15.86
N PRO A 393 -10.91 24.40 -15.42
CA PRO A 393 -9.46 24.52 -15.53
C PRO A 393 -8.75 23.60 -14.53
N LEU A 394 -8.81 22.30 -14.78
CA LEU A 394 -8.35 21.21 -13.91
C LEU A 394 -7.30 20.37 -14.63
N LEU A 395 -6.12 20.24 -14.03
CA LEU A 395 -5.16 19.19 -14.35
C LEU A 395 -5.12 18.15 -13.24
N VAL A 396 -5.41 16.89 -13.57
CA VAL A 396 -5.25 15.74 -12.67
C VAL A 396 -3.94 15.03 -12.99
N VAL A 397 -2.96 15.12 -12.10
CA VAL A 397 -1.70 14.38 -12.21
C VAL A 397 -1.73 13.20 -11.27
N MET A 398 -1.54 12.02 -11.81
CA MET A 398 -1.59 10.76 -11.07
C MET A 398 -0.22 10.10 -11.05
N THR A 399 0.14 9.46 -9.94
CA THR A 399 1.34 8.62 -9.89
C THR A 399 0.95 7.17 -9.61
N ALA A 400 1.61 6.22 -10.27
CA ALA A 400 1.36 4.80 -10.08
C ALA A 400 2.63 3.96 -10.25
N ARG A 401 2.57 2.70 -9.82
CA ARG A 401 3.52 1.66 -10.23
C ARG A 401 3.20 1.16 -11.64
N PRO A 402 4.13 0.51 -12.35
CA PRO A 402 3.93 0.04 -13.73
C PRO A 402 2.76 -0.93 -13.92
N GLU A 403 2.36 -1.64 -12.85
CA GLU A 403 1.26 -2.61 -12.88
C GLU A 403 -0.11 -1.95 -13.01
N PHE A 404 -0.23 -0.70 -12.60
CA PHE A 404 -1.48 0.04 -12.73
C PHE A 404 -1.72 0.42 -14.18
N ARG A 405 -2.84 -0.05 -14.73
CA ARG A 405 -3.29 0.30 -16.07
C ARG A 405 -4.37 1.37 -15.97
N ALA A 406 -4.08 2.53 -16.54
CA ALA A 406 -5.07 3.60 -16.64
C ALA A 406 -6.26 3.12 -17.49
N PRO A 407 -7.50 3.34 -17.06
CA PRO A 407 -8.67 3.04 -17.89
C PRO A 407 -8.86 4.05 -19.03
N TRP A 408 -8.10 5.15 -19.04
CA TRP A 408 -8.22 6.24 -20.01
C TRP A 408 -7.28 6.03 -21.20
N PRO A 409 -7.76 6.20 -22.44
CA PRO A 409 -6.89 6.16 -23.61
C PRO A 409 -5.98 7.39 -23.69
N GLU A 410 -4.76 7.21 -24.16
CA GLU A 410 -3.86 8.31 -24.45
C GLU A 410 -4.43 9.16 -25.61
N ASN A 411 -4.58 10.46 -25.37
CA ASN A 411 -5.07 11.44 -26.33
C ASN A 411 -4.64 12.85 -25.91
N GLU A 412 -5.15 13.89 -26.57
CA GLU A 412 -4.83 15.27 -26.21
C GLU A 412 -5.20 15.66 -24.77
N ALA A 413 -6.23 15.03 -24.19
CA ALA A 413 -6.69 15.29 -22.84
C ALA A 413 -6.03 14.41 -21.77
N PHE A 414 -5.34 13.33 -22.16
CA PHE A 414 -4.70 12.41 -21.24
C PHE A 414 -3.36 11.93 -21.76
N ALA A 415 -2.31 12.15 -20.97
CA ALA A 415 -0.94 11.75 -21.28
C ALA A 415 -0.45 10.65 -20.31
N ALA A 416 0.25 9.65 -20.85
CA ALA A 416 0.98 8.68 -20.04
C ALA A 416 2.49 8.95 -20.10
N VAL A 417 3.11 9.08 -18.92
CA VAL A 417 4.55 9.35 -18.74
C VAL A 417 5.17 8.19 -18.00
N ALA A 418 5.87 7.31 -18.72
CA ALA A 418 6.57 6.18 -18.12
C ALA A 418 8.01 6.57 -17.77
N LEU A 419 8.33 6.67 -16.47
CA LEU A 419 9.68 6.97 -16.01
C LEU A 419 10.60 5.76 -16.17
N LYS A 420 11.72 6.00 -16.83
CA LYS A 420 12.84 5.06 -16.96
C LYS A 420 13.94 5.41 -15.95
N ARG A 421 14.93 4.55 -15.79
CA ARG A 421 16.14 4.84 -15.02
C ARG A 421 16.88 6.02 -15.63
N LEU A 422 17.61 6.78 -14.81
CA LEU A 422 18.42 7.89 -15.31
C LEU A 422 19.59 7.36 -16.13
N PRO A 423 19.96 8.02 -17.23
CA PRO A 423 21.20 7.74 -17.92
C PRO A 423 22.40 8.11 -17.02
N ASP A 424 23.57 7.48 -17.29
CA ASP A 424 24.78 7.63 -16.47
C ASP A 424 25.21 9.07 -16.28
N GLU A 425 25.07 9.91 -17.30
CA GLU A 425 25.40 11.34 -17.23
C GLU A 425 24.52 12.07 -16.21
N ALA A 426 23.21 11.84 -16.27
CA ALA A 426 22.25 12.41 -15.33
C ALA A 426 22.43 11.84 -13.90
N ALA A 427 22.77 10.56 -13.80
CA ALA A 427 23.08 9.93 -12.53
C ALA A 427 24.33 10.54 -11.86
N ALA A 428 25.38 10.80 -12.64
CA ALA A 428 26.59 11.46 -12.18
C ALA A 428 26.33 12.91 -11.76
N GLU A 429 25.53 13.65 -12.53
CA GLU A 429 25.12 15.03 -12.20
C GLU A 429 24.31 15.05 -10.90
N LEU A 430 23.34 14.14 -10.73
CA LEU A 430 22.53 14.04 -9.50
C LEU A 430 23.40 13.73 -8.29
N ALA A 431 24.36 12.80 -8.41
CA ALA A 431 25.33 12.46 -7.38
C ALA A 431 26.22 13.67 -7.01
N ALA A 432 26.69 14.42 -8.00
CA ALA A 432 27.52 15.60 -7.80
C ALA A 432 26.76 16.73 -7.08
N GLN A 433 25.46 16.92 -7.37
CA GLN A 433 24.61 17.89 -6.69
C GLN A 433 24.46 17.61 -5.19
N GLN A 434 24.54 16.36 -4.75
CA GLN A 434 24.52 16.01 -3.31
C GLN A 434 25.79 16.51 -2.60
N GLY A 435 26.90 16.61 -3.32
CA GLY A 435 28.20 17.03 -2.81
C GLY A 435 28.47 18.54 -2.72
N GLN A 436 27.47 19.40 -2.87
CA GLN A 436 27.65 20.88 -2.97
C GLN A 436 28.42 21.51 -1.78
N GLN A 437 28.46 20.87 -0.60
CA GLN A 437 29.25 21.33 0.56
C GLN A 437 30.61 20.64 0.71
N ALA A 438 30.83 19.49 0.06
CA ALA A 438 32.09 18.77 0.03
C ALA A 438 32.13 17.94 -1.26
N ALA A 439 32.97 18.30 -2.22
CA ALA A 439 33.07 17.61 -3.51
C ALA A 439 33.35 16.12 -3.30
N LEU A 440 32.48 15.26 -3.87
CA LEU A 440 32.69 13.82 -3.88
C LEU A 440 33.86 13.48 -4.84
N PRO A 441 34.82 12.65 -4.43
CA PRO A 441 35.88 12.19 -5.31
C PRO A 441 35.34 11.50 -6.57
N ALA A 442 36.01 11.67 -7.71
CA ALA A 442 35.57 11.09 -8.99
C ALA A 442 35.38 9.58 -8.93
N GLU A 443 36.22 8.87 -8.16
CA GLU A 443 36.10 7.42 -7.92
C GLU A 443 34.78 7.04 -7.23
N TRP A 444 34.28 7.91 -6.35
CA TRP A 444 33.01 7.69 -5.64
C TRP A 444 31.83 7.97 -6.54
N LEU A 445 31.90 9.01 -7.37
CA LEU A 445 30.88 9.30 -8.37
C LEU A 445 30.74 8.13 -9.33
N ALA A 446 31.84 7.59 -9.85
CA ALA A 446 31.82 6.42 -10.73
C ALA A 446 31.17 5.20 -10.06
N ARG A 447 31.50 4.94 -8.79
CA ARG A 447 30.88 3.85 -8.01
C ARG A 447 29.39 4.05 -7.76
N ILE A 448 28.96 5.29 -7.47
CA ILE A 448 27.54 5.61 -7.30
C ILE A 448 26.79 5.33 -8.60
N VAL A 449 27.28 5.80 -9.74
CA VAL A 449 26.66 5.57 -11.04
C VAL A 449 26.56 4.09 -11.35
N GLU A 450 27.67 3.35 -11.23
CA GLU A 450 27.73 1.92 -11.50
C GLU A 450 26.74 1.11 -10.63
N ARG A 451 26.65 1.41 -9.34
CA ARG A 451 25.86 0.62 -8.39
C ARG A 451 24.41 1.03 -8.29
N SER A 452 24.10 2.30 -8.50
CA SER A 452 22.74 2.80 -8.42
C SER A 452 21.87 2.38 -9.60
N ASP A 453 22.48 1.95 -10.71
CA ASP A 453 21.79 1.55 -11.94
C ASP A 453 20.74 2.60 -12.36
N GLY A 454 21.11 3.88 -12.21
CA GLY A 454 20.28 5.01 -12.58
C GLY A 454 19.02 5.23 -11.72
N VAL A 455 18.89 4.61 -10.54
CA VAL A 455 17.78 4.83 -9.61
C VAL A 455 18.04 6.07 -8.75
N PRO A 456 17.31 7.19 -8.92
CA PRO A 456 17.60 8.48 -8.25
C PRO A 456 17.71 8.37 -6.72
N LEU A 457 16.77 7.68 -6.08
CA LEU A 457 16.79 7.53 -4.62
C LEU A 457 18.04 6.80 -4.14
N PHE A 458 18.52 5.80 -4.88
CA PHE A 458 19.74 5.07 -4.52
C PHE A 458 20.97 5.96 -4.69
N ILE A 459 21.01 6.76 -5.75
CA ILE A 459 22.07 7.76 -5.98
C ILE A 459 22.16 8.74 -4.81
N GLU A 460 21.04 9.34 -4.40
CA GLU A 460 20.96 10.30 -3.31
C GLU A 460 21.40 9.72 -1.97
N GLU A 461 20.89 8.54 -1.63
CA GLU A 461 21.18 7.87 -0.36
C GLU A 461 22.64 7.37 -0.29
N MET A 462 23.21 6.88 -1.39
CA MET A 462 24.63 6.49 -1.47
C MET A 462 25.54 7.71 -1.31
N ALA A 463 25.25 8.80 -2.02
CA ALA A 463 26.01 10.03 -1.93
C ALA A 463 26.01 10.57 -0.49
N GLN A 464 24.83 10.58 0.16
CA GLN A 464 24.71 11.03 1.54
C GLN A 464 25.51 10.14 2.51
N MET A 465 25.44 8.81 2.37
CA MET A 465 26.21 7.86 3.19
C MET A 465 27.73 8.10 3.08
N LEU A 466 28.22 8.33 1.86
CA LEU A 466 29.65 8.57 1.62
C LEU A 466 30.10 9.93 2.19
N LEU A 467 29.27 10.97 2.08
CA LEU A 467 29.53 12.28 2.68
C LEU A 467 29.57 12.21 4.21
N ASP A 468 28.66 11.45 4.82
CA ASP A 468 28.65 11.27 6.27
C ASP A 468 29.90 10.49 6.74
N ALA A 469 30.27 9.42 6.00
CA ALA A 469 31.50 8.68 6.29
C ALA A 469 32.77 9.53 6.16
N GLN A 470 32.79 10.47 5.21
CA GLN A 470 33.89 11.41 5.02
C GLN A 470 33.98 12.38 6.19
N ARG A 471 32.86 12.93 6.65
CA ARG A 471 32.81 13.85 7.84
C ARG A 471 33.27 13.17 9.11
N GLU A 472 32.95 11.89 9.30
CA GLU A 472 33.31 11.10 10.47
C GLU A 472 34.74 10.51 10.41
N GLY A 473 35.46 10.70 9.30
CA GLY A 473 36.85 10.20 9.12
C GLY A 473 36.96 8.67 9.02
N ARG A 474 35.86 7.98 8.73
CA ARG A 474 35.78 6.51 8.68
C ARG A 474 36.24 5.97 7.33
N ARG A 475 37.54 5.70 7.16
CA ARG A 475 38.09 5.10 5.95
C ARG A 475 37.53 3.71 5.64
N ALA A 476 37.17 2.91 6.64
CA ALA A 476 36.62 1.56 6.45
C ALA A 476 35.19 1.57 5.88
N ALA A 477 34.37 2.57 6.19
CA ALA A 477 33.02 2.74 5.61
C ALA A 477 33.05 3.07 4.10
N GLN A 478 34.18 3.54 3.60
CA GLN A 478 34.41 3.84 2.18
C GLN A 478 34.59 2.59 1.32
N GLN A 479 34.91 1.44 1.92
CA GLN A 479 35.13 0.16 1.22
C GLN A 479 33.87 -0.72 1.18
N ALA A 480 32.94 -0.54 2.11
CA ALA A 480 31.70 -1.32 2.20
C ALA A 480 30.49 -0.52 1.68
N VAL A 481 30.47 -0.22 0.39
CA VAL A 481 29.28 0.36 -0.25
C VAL A 481 28.21 -0.72 -0.33
N PRO A 482 27.01 -0.51 0.24
CA PRO A 482 25.92 -1.47 0.19
C PRO A 482 25.53 -1.83 -1.25
N GLU A 483 25.14 -3.08 -1.46
CA GLU A 483 24.81 -3.57 -2.81
C GLU A 483 23.39 -3.20 -3.21
N THR A 484 22.51 -2.96 -2.23
CA THR A 484 21.12 -2.61 -2.48
C THR A 484 20.70 -1.36 -1.69
N LEU A 485 19.64 -0.69 -2.17
CA LEU A 485 19.03 0.43 -1.46
C LEU A 485 18.51 0.03 -0.08
N ILE A 486 18.00 -1.19 0.07
CA ILE A 486 17.50 -1.71 1.36
C ILE A 486 18.64 -1.88 2.36
N ASP A 487 19.78 -2.43 1.92
CA ASP A 487 20.98 -2.54 2.78
C ASP A 487 21.45 -1.18 3.25
N LEU A 488 21.40 -0.20 2.37
CA LEU A 488 21.77 1.18 2.68
C LEU A 488 20.84 1.78 3.74
N LEU A 489 19.53 1.63 3.57
CA LEU A 489 18.55 2.13 4.54
C LEU A 489 18.62 1.38 5.87
N THR A 490 18.87 0.08 5.85
CA THR A 490 19.11 -0.72 7.06
C THR A 490 20.33 -0.21 7.81
N ALA A 491 21.44 0.01 7.12
CA ALA A 491 22.65 0.56 7.73
C ALA A 491 22.42 1.97 8.33
N ARG A 492 21.53 2.79 7.72
CA ARG A 492 21.15 4.08 8.30
C ARG A 492 20.32 3.94 9.58
N LEU A 493 19.36 3.01 9.60
CA LEU A 493 18.56 2.72 10.81
C LEU A 493 19.42 2.14 11.92
N ASP A 494 20.45 1.35 11.59
CA ASP A 494 21.38 0.77 12.57
C ASP A 494 22.36 1.79 13.17
N ARG A 495 22.49 2.99 12.58
CA ARG A 495 23.25 4.11 13.16
C ARG A 495 22.48 4.91 14.20
N LEU A 496 21.17 4.77 14.26
CA LEU A 496 20.36 5.39 15.31
C LEU A 496 20.73 4.81 16.67
N THR A 497 20.53 5.61 17.70
CA THR A 497 20.59 5.11 19.08
C THR A 497 19.54 4.01 19.27
N PRO A 498 19.68 3.10 20.25
CA PRO A 498 18.65 2.11 20.53
C PRO A 498 17.26 2.72 20.76
N ALA A 499 17.19 3.90 21.37
CA ALA A 499 15.94 4.64 21.54
C ALA A 499 15.39 5.17 20.20
N GLY A 500 16.24 5.74 19.34
CA GLY A 500 15.86 6.23 18.01
C GLY A 500 15.36 5.11 17.11
N LYS A 501 16.05 3.96 17.11
CA LYS A 501 15.63 2.78 16.35
C LYS A 501 14.29 2.22 16.86
N ALA A 502 14.09 2.16 18.17
CA ALA A 502 12.81 1.73 18.75
C ALA A 502 11.66 2.67 18.37
N VAL A 503 11.89 3.98 18.38
CA VAL A 503 10.90 4.99 17.94
C VAL A 503 10.59 4.81 16.45
N ALA A 504 11.60 4.63 15.59
CA ALA A 504 11.40 4.37 14.16
C ALA A 504 10.54 3.13 13.91
N GLN A 505 10.77 2.05 14.65
CA GLN A 505 10.03 0.80 14.57
C GLN A 505 8.57 0.96 14.99
N ILE A 506 8.30 1.66 16.10
CA ILE A 506 6.92 1.92 16.56
C ILE A 506 6.20 2.83 15.56
N ALA A 507 6.87 3.88 15.10
CA ALA A 507 6.35 4.78 14.08
C ALA A 507 5.98 4.04 12.80
N ALA A 508 6.82 3.09 12.34
CA ALA A 508 6.55 2.28 11.16
C ALA A 508 5.34 1.34 11.34
N VAL A 509 5.02 0.91 12.56
CA VAL A 509 3.79 0.15 12.87
C VAL A 509 2.56 1.03 12.83
N ILE A 510 2.65 2.29 13.26
CA ILE A 510 1.54 3.26 13.18
C ILE A 510 1.26 3.63 11.72
N GLY A 511 2.32 3.82 10.94
CA GLY A 511 2.26 4.17 9.53
C GLY A 511 3.22 5.28 9.17
N ARG A 512 3.24 5.66 7.90
CA ARG A 512 4.17 6.65 7.38
C ARG A 512 4.03 8.03 8.00
N GLU A 513 2.79 8.46 8.22
CA GLU A 513 2.44 9.63 9.00
C GLU A 513 1.95 9.19 10.37
N PHE A 514 2.48 9.77 11.40
CA PHE A 514 2.13 9.41 12.76
C PHE A 514 2.11 10.63 13.70
N ASP A 515 1.14 10.60 14.60
CA ASP A 515 1.01 11.61 15.64
C ASP A 515 1.94 11.28 16.81
N ARG A 516 2.58 12.28 17.38
CA ARG A 516 3.46 12.10 18.56
C ARG A 516 2.70 11.52 19.75
N ASP A 517 1.44 11.92 19.92
CA ASP A 517 0.63 11.47 21.05
C ASP A 517 0.25 9.98 20.89
N LEU A 518 -0.11 9.54 19.66
CA LEU A 518 -0.37 8.13 19.39
C LEU A 518 0.92 7.30 19.52
N LEU A 519 2.04 7.83 19.03
CA LEU A 519 3.36 7.22 19.23
C LEU A 519 3.67 7.03 20.71
N ALA A 520 3.43 8.08 21.54
CA ALA A 520 3.65 8.05 22.98
C ALA A 520 2.73 7.05 23.70
N ALA A 521 1.47 6.97 23.31
CA ALA A 521 0.51 6.01 23.88
C ALA A 521 0.84 4.55 23.51
N ALA A 522 1.37 4.31 22.32
CA ALA A 522 1.75 2.96 21.85
C ALA A 522 3.14 2.52 22.33
N ALA A 523 3.99 3.45 22.75
CA ALA A 523 5.36 3.12 23.16
C ALA A 523 5.43 2.40 24.51
N PRO A 524 6.35 1.44 24.68
CA PRO A 524 6.75 0.98 26.01
C PRO A 524 7.42 2.15 26.75
N VAL A 525 7.33 2.14 28.08
CA VAL A 525 7.98 3.15 28.94
C VAL A 525 9.47 3.29 28.56
N GLY A 526 9.88 4.48 28.11
CA GLY A 526 11.23 4.78 27.66
C GLY A 526 11.40 6.25 27.27
N ASP A 527 12.61 6.67 26.94
CA ASP A 527 12.91 8.05 26.56
C ASP A 527 12.53 8.33 25.09
N LEU A 528 11.24 8.56 24.85
CA LEU A 528 10.69 8.90 23.56
C LEU A 528 11.21 10.24 23.01
N THR A 529 11.51 11.18 23.90
CA THR A 529 11.96 12.53 23.53
C THR A 529 13.33 12.45 22.87
N ALA A 530 14.28 11.74 23.50
CA ALA A 530 15.61 11.54 22.93
C ALA A 530 15.56 10.70 21.64
N GLY A 531 14.76 9.62 21.62
CA GLY A 531 14.60 8.77 20.43
C GLY A 531 13.98 9.51 19.23
N THR A 532 12.97 10.35 19.49
CA THR A 532 12.34 11.18 18.45
C THR A 532 13.30 12.27 17.95
N ALA A 533 14.08 12.89 18.84
CA ALA A 533 15.08 13.88 18.46
C ALA A 533 16.18 13.26 17.59
N ASP A 534 16.66 12.06 17.92
CA ASP A 534 17.66 11.32 17.14
C ASP A 534 17.12 10.99 15.74
N LEU A 535 15.89 10.49 15.68
CA LEU A 535 15.21 10.14 14.41
C LEU A 535 15.02 11.38 13.52
N LEU A 536 14.69 12.54 14.08
CA LEU A 536 14.61 13.81 13.36
C LEU A 536 15.98 14.30 12.89
N ALA A 537 17.00 14.20 13.76
CA ALA A 537 18.37 14.62 13.45
C ALA A 537 18.99 13.77 12.33
N SER A 538 18.66 12.49 12.26
CA SER A 538 19.08 11.58 11.18
C SER A 538 18.48 11.93 9.81
N GLY A 539 17.44 12.77 9.75
CA GLY A 539 16.72 13.12 8.53
C GLY A 539 15.88 11.98 7.92
N LEU A 540 15.67 10.89 8.65
CA LEU A 540 14.80 9.77 8.22
C LEU A 540 13.31 10.11 8.39
N VAL A 541 13.01 11.03 9.30
CA VAL A 541 11.66 11.52 9.60
C VAL A 541 11.66 13.05 9.55
N VAL A 542 10.55 13.62 9.15
CA VAL A 542 10.33 15.06 9.04
C VAL A 542 9.05 15.48 9.74
N PRO A 543 8.99 16.71 10.32
CA PRO A 543 7.77 17.22 10.91
C PRO A 543 6.77 17.63 9.84
N LEU A 544 5.47 17.38 10.12
CA LEU A 544 4.33 17.82 9.32
C LEU A 544 3.63 19.00 10.01
N GLY A 545 3.36 20.06 9.25
CA GLY A 545 2.71 21.26 9.78
C GLY A 545 3.62 22.14 10.63
N ALA A 546 3.11 23.34 11.01
CA ALA A 546 3.87 24.35 11.73
C ALA A 546 4.17 23.98 13.19
N GLU A 547 3.34 23.14 13.80
CA GLU A 547 3.43 22.79 15.24
C GLU A 547 4.24 21.51 15.51
N GLY A 548 4.60 20.74 14.46
CA GLY A 548 5.40 19.51 14.61
C GLY A 548 4.76 18.41 15.47
N VAL A 549 3.44 18.47 15.66
CA VAL A 549 2.64 17.45 16.39
C VAL A 549 2.61 16.15 15.61
N ARG A 550 2.61 16.23 14.27
CA ARG A 550 2.66 15.09 13.37
C ARG A 550 4.04 14.95 12.74
N LEU A 551 4.46 13.73 12.55
CA LEU A 551 5.72 13.36 11.92
C LEU A 551 5.47 12.43 10.74
N MET A 552 6.42 12.38 9.80
CA MET A 552 6.34 11.53 8.64
C MET A 552 7.71 10.96 8.25
N PHE A 553 7.77 9.71 7.83
CA PHE A 553 8.96 9.16 7.21
C PHE A 553 9.25 9.86 5.87
N LYS A 554 10.51 10.32 5.69
CA LYS A 554 10.96 11.03 4.50
C LYS A 554 10.68 10.24 3.22
N HIS A 555 10.97 8.94 3.24
CA HIS A 555 10.73 8.02 2.15
C HIS A 555 9.96 6.80 2.66
N ALA A 556 9.03 6.28 1.87
CA ALA A 556 8.28 5.07 2.23
C ALA A 556 9.21 3.88 2.49
N LEU A 557 10.27 3.74 1.68
CA LEU A 557 11.25 2.69 1.86
C LEU A 557 11.95 2.73 3.24
N VAL A 558 12.06 3.90 3.88
CA VAL A 558 12.58 4.00 5.25
C VAL A 558 11.60 3.40 6.25
N GLU A 559 10.31 3.72 6.11
CA GLU A 559 9.23 3.09 6.89
C GLU A 559 9.23 1.58 6.69
N ASP A 560 9.23 1.14 5.43
CA ASP A 560 9.25 -0.26 5.04
C ASP A 560 10.42 -0.99 5.71
N THR A 561 11.63 -0.42 5.64
CA THR A 561 12.84 -1.00 6.23
C THR A 561 12.77 -1.02 7.77
N ALA A 562 12.24 0.04 8.39
CA ALA A 562 12.07 0.10 9.84
C ALA A 562 11.07 -0.96 10.31
N TYR A 563 9.95 -1.12 9.60
CA TYR A 563 8.95 -2.15 9.89
C TYR A 563 9.53 -3.56 9.74
N ALA A 564 10.24 -3.82 8.63
CA ALA A 564 10.86 -5.12 8.36
C ALA A 564 11.96 -5.50 9.38
N SER A 565 12.58 -4.51 10.01
CA SER A 565 13.56 -4.76 11.06
C SER A 565 12.94 -5.33 12.35
N LEU A 566 11.60 -5.36 12.43
CA LEU A 566 10.88 -5.90 13.59
C LEU A 566 10.77 -7.42 13.52
N PRO A 567 11.17 -8.15 14.57
CA PRO A 567 10.83 -9.56 14.71
C PRO A 567 9.29 -9.74 14.74
N PRO A 568 8.73 -10.80 14.13
CA PRO A 568 7.28 -10.99 14.03
C PRO A 568 6.51 -10.90 15.34
N LYS A 569 7.05 -11.50 16.41
CA LYS A 569 6.45 -11.41 17.75
C LYS A 569 6.39 -9.98 18.26
N ARG A 570 7.47 -9.22 18.06
CA ARG A 570 7.53 -7.81 18.45
C ARG A 570 6.61 -6.94 17.61
N CYS A 571 6.52 -7.22 16.32
CA CYS A 571 5.57 -6.56 15.42
C CYS A 571 4.13 -6.77 15.90
N ALA A 572 3.72 -8.00 16.20
CA ALA A 572 2.39 -8.30 16.72
C ALA A 572 2.12 -7.60 18.07
N GLU A 573 3.09 -7.57 18.98
CA GLU A 573 2.99 -6.83 20.25
C GLU A 573 2.76 -5.34 20.04
N LEU A 574 3.49 -4.72 19.12
CA LEU A 574 3.35 -3.30 18.82
C LEU A 574 2.01 -2.97 18.17
N HIS A 575 1.54 -3.82 17.24
CA HIS A 575 0.18 -3.68 16.70
C HIS A 575 -0.88 -3.79 17.82
N GLY A 576 -0.72 -4.70 18.77
CA GLY A 576 -1.57 -4.79 19.96
C GLY A 576 -1.59 -3.49 20.76
N ARG A 577 -0.42 -2.91 21.04
CA ARG A 577 -0.32 -1.63 21.76
C ARG A 577 -0.94 -0.44 21.02
N VAL A 578 -0.74 -0.37 19.71
CA VAL A 578 -1.41 0.65 18.89
C VAL A 578 -2.93 0.48 18.95
N THR A 579 -3.42 -0.78 18.92
CA THR A 579 -4.84 -1.07 19.13
C THR A 579 -5.33 -0.60 20.49
N ASP A 580 -4.61 -0.91 21.56
CA ASP A 580 -5.01 -0.51 22.92
C ASP A 580 -5.03 1.03 23.06
N ALA A 581 -4.08 1.74 22.44
CA ALA A 581 -4.08 3.18 22.37
C ALA A 581 -5.31 3.72 21.59
N LEU A 582 -5.63 3.11 20.44
CA LEU A 582 -6.80 3.47 19.63
C LEU A 582 -8.12 3.24 20.37
N LEU A 583 -8.24 2.14 21.12
CA LEU A 583 -9.44 1.80 21.87
C LEU A 583 -9.56 2.54 23.21
N GLY A 584 -8.48 3.15 23.66
CA GLY A 584 -8.40 3.98 24.87
C GLY A 584 -8.51 5.48 24.56
N PRO A 585 -7.39 6.23 24.65
CA PRO A 585 -7.40 7.69 24.51
C PRO A 585 -7.79 8.19 23.11
N PHE A 586 -7.73 7.34 22.07
CA PHE A 586 -8.07 7.69 20.68
C PHE A 586 -9.37 7.01 20.20
N LYS A 587 -10.31 6.74 21.12
CA LYS A 587 -11.53 5.98 20.82
C LYS A 587 -12.38 6.61 19.70
N ASP A 588 -12.50 7.93 19.66
CA ASP A 588 -13.28 8.63 18.62
C ASP A 588 -12.69 8.35 17.21
N ARG A 589 -11.36 8.25 17.12
CA ARG A 589 -10.68 7.85 15.88
C ARG A 589 -10.93 6.38 15.54
N ALA A 590 -10.96 5.52 16.54
CA ALA A 590 -11.28 4.10 16.38
C ALA A 590 -12.71 3.91 15.86
N ASP A 591 -13.68 4.58 16.45
CA ASP A 591 -15.11 4.50 16.08
C ASP A 591 -15.35 5.08 14.67
N GLY A 592 -14.63 6.13 14.28
CA GLY A 592 -14.68 6.71 12.93
C GLY A 592 -13.97 5.87 11.86
N GLN A 593 -13.01 5.04 12.24
CA GLN A 593 -12.17 4.24 11.33
C GLN A 593 -12.08 2.76 11.76
N PRO A 594 -13.20 2.01 11.76
CA PRO A 594 -13.23 0.64 12.24
C PRO A 594 -12.26 -0.29 11.47
N ALA A 595 -12.02 -0.06 10.19
CA ALA A 595 -11.06 -0.81 9.39
C ALA A 595 -9.62 -0.66 9.89
N LEU A 596 -9.24 0.49 10.44
CA LEU A 596 -7.90 0.70 11.02
C LEU A 596 -7.70 -0.19 12.23
N VAL A 597 -8.65 -0.20 13.16
CA VAL A 597 -8.64 -1.05 14.37
C VAL A 597 -8.61 -2.53 13.98
N ALA A 598 -9.50 -2.94 13.07
CA ALA A 598 -9.59 -4.31 12.58
C ALA A 598 -8.25 -4.82 12.03
N ARG A 599 -7.55 -3.98 11.31
CA ARG A 599 -6.26 -4.29 10.71
C ARG A 599 -5.16 -4.46 11.74
N HIS A 600 -5.04 -3.54 12.71
CA HIS A 600 -4.06 -3.70 13.79
C HIS A 600 -4.35 -4.96 14.61
N LEU A 601 -5.59 -5.27 14.91
CA LEU A 601 -5.97 -6.52 15.60
C LEU A 601 -5.61 -7.76 14.78
N THR A 602 -5.86 -7.72 13.47
CA THR A 602 -5.47 -8.82 12.56
C THR A 602 -3.96 -9.03 12.57
N ARG A 603 -3.18 -7.95 12.50
CA ARG A 603 -1.71 -8.00 12.56
C ARG A 603 -1.16 -8.39 13.91
N ALA A 604 -1.90 -8.13 14.98
CA ALA A 604 -1.61 -8.64 16.32
C ALA A 604 -1.97 -10.12 16.51
N GLY A 605 -2.50 -10.80 15.48
CA GLY A 605 -2.95 -12.19 15.57
C GLY A 605 -4.24 -12.38 16.38
N GLN A 606 -5.04 -11.32 16.55
CA GLN A 606 -6.24 -11.30 17.38
C GLN A 606 -7.51 -11.34 16.51
N GLY A 607 -7.62 -12.35 15.62
CA GLY A 607 -8.67 -12.47 14.61
C GLY A 607 -10.10 -12.40 15.17
N LEU A 608 -10.37 -13.07 16.28
CA LEU A 608 -11.69 -12.99 16.94
C LEU A 608 -12.06 -11.57 17.39
N ARG A 609 -11.09 -10.81 17.92
CA ARG A 609 -11.31 -9.41 18.26
C ARG A 609 -11.40 -8.51 17.05
N ALA A 610 -10.77 -8.88 15.93
CA ALA A 610 -10.80 -8.13 14.67
C ALA A 610 -12.14 -8.26 13.94
N ALA A 611 -12.79 -9.42 14.00
CA ALA A 611 -14.00 -9.72 13.22
C ALA A 611 -15.15 -8.70 13.42
N PRO A 612 -15.52 -8.27 14.64
CA PRO A 612 -16.55 -7.25 14.84
C PRO A 612 -16.19 -5.89 14.19
N TRP A 613 -14.89 -5.55 14.18
CA TRP A 613 -14.42 -4.31 13.58
C TRP A 613 -14.42 -4.38 12.04
N TRP A 614 -14.09 -5.55 11.47
CA TRP A 614 -14.26 -5.78 10.04
C TRP A 614 -15.73 -5.77 9.62
N GLN A 615 -16.62 -6.32 10.47
CA GLN A 615 -18.06 -6.25 10.24
C GLN A 615 -18.58 -4.80 10.29
N ALA A 616 -18.11 -4.01 11.25
CA ALA A 616 -18.44 -2.59 11.35
C ALA A 616 -17.92 -1.80 10.12
N ALA A 617 -16.71 -2.09 9.66
CA ALA A 617 -16.15 -1.50 8.44
C ALA A 617 -16.98 -1.84 7.19
N GLY A 618 -17.39 -3.10 7.05
CA GLY A 618 -18.30 -3.53 5.98
C GLY A 618 -19.65 -2.82 6.06
N GLY A 619 -20.24 -2.71 7.25
CA GLY A 619 -21.48 -1.98 7.48
C GLY A 619 -21.37 -0.49 7.14
N GLN A 620 -20.27 0.14 7.52
CA GLN A 620 -19.99 1.54 7.19
C GLN A 620 -19.87 1.74 5.67
N ALA A 621 -19.21 0.83 4.96
CA ALA A 621 -19.12 0.89 3.50
C ALA A 621 -20.50 0.71 2.83
N LEU A 622 -21.31 -0.24 3.31
CA LEU A 622 -22.69 -0.42 2.82
C LEU A 622 -23.57 0.80 3.04
N SER A 623 -23.50 1.43 4.23
CA SER A 623 -24.26 2.65 4.52
C SER A 623 -23.86 3.83 3.64
N ARG A 624 -22.62 3.81 3.10
CA ARG A 624 -22.11 4.77 2.12
C ARG A 624 -22.40 4.39 0.66
N GLY A 625 -23.12 3.29 0.41
CA GLY A 625 -23.43 2.80 -0.93
C GLY A 625 -22.24 2.20 -1.68
N ALA A 626 -21.22 1.73 -0.99
CA ALA A 626 -19.99 1.18 -1.53
C ALA A 626 -19.90 -0.36 -1.31
N PRO A 627 -20.67 -1.17 -2.06
CA PRO A 627 -20.76 -2.61 -1.82
C PRO A 627 -19.47 -3.37 -2.19
N ARG A 628 -18.66 -2.86 -3.12
CA ARG A 628 -17.38 -3.50 -3.49
C ARG A 628 -16.38 -3.43 -2.33
N GLU A 629 -16.27 -2.27 -1.72
CA GLU A 629 -15.45 -2.00 -0.56
C GLU A 629 -15.95 -2.79 0.67
N ALA A 630 -17.27 -2.85 0.86
CA ALA A 630 -17.86 -3.65 1.92
C ALA A 630 -17.51 -5.14 1.80
N ALA A 631 -17.61 -5.70 0.59
CA ALA A 631 -17.20 -7.09 0.34
C ALA A 631 -15.71 -7.29 0.65
N GLY A 632 -14.85 -6.34 0.31
CA GLY A 632 -13.43 -6.37 0.66
C GLY A 632 -13.18 -6.44 2.16
N HIS A 633 -13.85 -5.60 2.95
CA HIS A 633 -13.74 -5.62 4.42
C HIS A 633 -14.27 -6.92 5.03
N LEU A 634 -15.41 -7.41 4.56
CA LEU A 634 -16.03 -8.63 5.08
C LEU A 634 -15.17 -9.87 4.79
N ARG A 635 -14.56 -9.95 3.59
CA ARG A 635 -13.60 -11.01 3.26
C ARG A 635 -12.34 -10.94 4.13
N ALA A 636 -11.79 -9.72 4.35
CA ALA A 636 -10.66 -9.53 5.23
C ALA A 636 -10.95 -9.99 6.67
N GLY A 637 -12.20 -9.77 7.14
CA GLY A 637 -12.67 -10.29 8.42
C GLY A 637 -12.68 -11.82 8.48
N GLY A 638 -13.16 -12.48 7.42
CA GLY A 638 -13.12 -13.94 7.29
C GLY A 638 -11.68 -14.48 7.34
N GLN A 639 -10.77 -13.89 6.56
CA GLN A 639 -9.35 -14.24 6.57
C GLN A 639 -8.69 -14.05 7.95
N ALA A 640 -9.03 -12.99 8.67
CA ALA A 640 -8.51 -12.75 10.01
C ALA A 640 -8.94 -13.86 11.00
N LEU A 641 -10.12 -14.44 10.82
CA LEU A 641 -10.61 -15.53 11.66
C LEU A 641 -9.89 -16.87 11.40
N GLU A 642 -9.28 -17.06 10.23
CA GLU A 642 -8.59 -18.31 9.87
C GLU A 642 -7.43 -18.64 10.83
N SER A 643 -6.75 -17.61 11.32
CA SER A 643 -5.68 -17.77 12.31
C SER A 643 -6.18 -18.11 13.72
N SER A 644 -7.49 -18.02 13.96
CA SER A 644 -8.10 -18.29 15.27
C SER A 644 -8.44 -19.76 15.42
N PRO A 645 -8.29 -20.37 16.63
CA PRO A 645 -8.70 -21.74 16.88
C PRO A 645 -10.18 -21.97 16.58
N ALA A 646 -10.51 -23.17 16.11
CA ALA A 646 -11.90 -23.57 15.88
C ALA A 646 -12.68 -23.51 17.20
N SER A 647 -13.77 -22.76 17.22
CA SER A 647 -14.64 -22.59 18.39
C SER A 647 -16.02 -22.08 17.96
N GLY A 648 -17.04 -22.30 18.79
CA GLY A 648 -18.36 -21.76 18.51
C GLY A 648 -18.39 -20.22 18.44
N GLU A 649 -17.48 -19.52 19.14
CA GLU A 649 -17.33 -18.07 19.07
C GLU A 649 -16.78 -17.63 17.71
N ARG A 650 -15.78 -18.33 17.18
CA ARG A 650 -15.25 -18.11 15.83
C ARG A 650 -16.34 -18.34 14.78
N ASP A 651 -17.08 -19.45 14.89
CA ASP A 651 -18.15 -19.80 13.96
C ASP A 651 -19.28 -18.76 13.98
N ALA A 652 -19.62 -18.22 15.15
CA ALA A 652 -20.59 -17.15 15.28
C ALA A 652 -20.10 -15.84 14.67
N ALA A 653 -18.83 -15.50 14.85
CA ALA A 653 -18.20 -14.32 14.23
C ALA A 653 -18.17 -14.45 12.70
N GLU A 654 -17.78 -15.63 12.18
CA GLU A 654 -17.78 -15.91 10.75
C GLU A 654 -19.19 -15.81 10.16
N LEU A 655 -20.20 -16.39 10.80
CA LEU A 655 -21.60 -16.27 10.39
C LEU A 655 -22.06 -14.79 10.36
N GLY A 656 -21.59 -13.97 11.29
CA GLY A 656 -21.85 -12.54 11.32
C GLY A 656 -21.34 -11.84 10.05
N LEU A 657 -20.12 -12.12 9.64
CA LEU A 657 -19.50 -11.58 8.42
C LEU A 657 -20.20 -12.08 7.16
N LEU A 658 -20.43 -13.39 7.05
CA LEU A 658 -21.07 -14.01 5.89
C LEU A 658 -22.52 -13.54 5.69
N SER A 659 -23.23 -13.26 6.78
CA SER A 659 -24.61 -12.73 6.71
C SER A 659 -24.70 -11.34 6.08
N MET A 660 -23.62 -10.57 6.10
CA MET A 660 -23.51 -9.30 5.37
C MET A 660 -22.89 -9.49 3.98
N LEU A 661 -21.91 -10.40 3.87
CA LEU A 661 -21.24 -10.67 2.61
C LEU A 661 -22.20 -11.29 1.57
N GLY A 662 -23.11 -12.17 1.97
CA GLY A 662 -24.07 -12.81 1.07
C GLY A 662 -24.93 -11.80 0.30
N PRO A 663 -25.73 -10.95 0.94
CA PRO A 663 -26.48 -9.90 0.25
C PRO A 663 -25.59 -8.96 -0.59
N THR A 664 -24.38 -8.67 -0.09
CA THR A 664 -23.43 -7.82 -0.80
C THR A 664 -22.95 -8.46 -2.10
N THR A 665 -22.58 -9.74 -2.07
CA THR A 665 -22.16 -10.49 -3.28
C THR A 665 -23.30 -10.69 -4.25
N MET A 666 -24.53 -10.88 -3.76
CA MET A 666 -25.73 -10.97 -4.61
C MET A 666 -25.94 -9.68 -5.42
N VAL A 667 -25.75 -8.51 -4.78
CA VAL A 667 -25.87 -7.21 -5.47
C VAL A 667 -24.74 -7.00 -6.49
N LEU A 668 -23.52 -7.43 -6.17
CA LEU A 668 -22.34 -7.21 -7.03
C LEU A 668 -22.26 -8.16 -8.21
N LEU A 669 -22.58 -9.43 -8.00
CA LEU A 669 -22.27 -10.52 -8.92
C LEU A 669 -23.53 -11.25 -9.43
N GLY A 670 -24.67 -10.97 -8.81
CA GLY A 670 -25.94 -11.65 -9.08
C GLY A 670 -26.13 -12.95 -8.28
N PRO A 671 -27.39 -13.41 -8.17
CA PRO A 671 -27.74 -14.58 -7.36
C PRO A 671 -27.20 -15.91 -7.92
N GLY A 672 -26.86 -15.97 -9.21
CA GLY A 672 -26.30 -17.16 -9.85
C GLY A 672 -24.77 -17.26 -9.82
N SER A 673 -24.08 -16.34 -9.12
CA SER A 673 -22.62 -16.38 -9.06
C SER A 673 -22.12 -17.46 -8.13
N ALA A 674 -21.02 -18.14 -8.51
CA ALA A 674 -20.41 -19.19 -7.70
C ALA A 674 -20.01 -18.69 -6.30
N GLU A 675 -19.50 -17.46 -6.20
CA GLU A 675 -19.13 -16.86 -4.93
C GLU A 675 -20.33 -16.65 -4.02
N PHE A 676 -21.46 -16.16 -4.54
CA PHE A 676 -22.70 -16.04 -3.76
C PHE A 676 -23.13 -17.40 -3.22
N GLY A 677 -23.10 -18.44 -4.06
CA GLY A 677 -23.41 -19.82 -3.66
C GLY A 677 -22.53 -20.32 -2.50
N GLN A 678 -21.22 -20.18 -2.63
CA GLN A 678 -20.25 -20.58 -1.59
C GLN A 678 -20.49 -19.86 -0.26
N VAL A 679 -20.72 -18.55 -0.31
CA VAL A 679 -21.01 -17.73 0.89
C VAL A 679 -22.30 -18.21 1.56
N GLN A 680 -23.35 -18.49 0.79
CA GLN A 680 -24.64 -18.94 1.33
C GLN A 680 -24.56 -20.36 1.89
N GLU A 681 -23.90 -21.26 1.21
CA GLU A 681 -23.68 -22.64 1.69
C GLU A 681 -22.89 -22.64 3.02
N ARG A 682 -21.81 -21.88 3.10
CA ARG A 682 -21.04 -21.76 4.32
C ARG A 682 -21.84 -21.14 5.47
N ALA A 683 -22.57 -20.07 5.20
CA ALA A 683 -23.43 -19.39 6.19
C ALA A 683 -24.54 -20.32 6.69
N TYR A 684 -25.17 -21.10 5.78
CA TYR A 684 -26.19 -22.08 6.15
C TYR A 684 -25.61 -23.18 7.02
N GLY A 685 -24.45 -23.76 6.66
CA GLY A 685 -23.79 -24.79 7.45
C GLY A 685 -23.46 -24.32 8.87
N LEU A 686 -22.90 -23.11 9.02
CA LEU A 686 -22.62 -22.51 10.32
C LEU A 686 -23.90 -22.25 11.13
N SER A 687 -24.96 -21.75 10.48
CA SER A 687 -26.24 -21.51 11.15
C SER A 687 -26.88 -22.80 11.68
N GLN A 688 -26.69 -23.93 10.97
CA GLN A 688 -27.18 -25.23 11.44
C GLN A 688 -26.36 -25.79 12.61
N ALA A 689 -25.04 -25.55 12.61
CA ALA A 689 -24.12 -26.08 13.61
C ALA A 689 -24.18 -25.32 14.95
N LEU A 690 -24.53 -24.02 14.91
CA LEU A 690 -24.54 -23.19 16.10
C LEU A 690 -25.80 -23.40 16.97
N PRO A 691 -25.68 -23.31 18.31
CA PRO A 691 -26.81 -23.39 19.21
C PRO A 691 -27.86 -22.29 18.91
N GLY A 692 -29.15 -22.66 18.94
CA GLY A 692 -30.24 -21.74 18.64
C GLY A 692 -30.40 -21.38 17.17
N LYS A 693 -29.59 -21.95 16.28
CA LYS A 693 -29.65 -21.75 14.83
C LYS A 693 -29.79 -20.27 14.43
N PRO A 694 -28.84 -19.41 14.80
CA PRO A 694 -28.95 -17.98 14.54
C PRO A 694 -28.98 -17.70 13.04
N ARG A 695 -29.78 -16.72 12.63
CA ARG A 695 -29.93 -16.29 11.21
C ARG A 695 -30.34 -17.41 10.22
N LEU A 696 -30.97 -18.48 10.70
CA LEU A 696 -31.35 -19.62 9.87
C LEU A 696 -32.26 -19.21 8.72
N PHE A 697 -33.25 -18.38 8.95
CA PHE A 697 -34.18 -17.92 7.90
C PHE A 697 -33.47 -17.16 6.77
N PRO A 698 -32.69 -16.10 7.04
CA PRO A 698 -31.94 -15.40 5.99
C PRO A 698 -30.97 -16.30 5.23
N THR A 699 -30.27 -17.21 5.89
CA THR A 699 -29.31 -18.11 5.24
C THR A 699 -30.01 -19.18 4.40
N THR A 700 -31.14 -19.73 4.87
CA THR A 700 -31.95 -20.68 4.09
C THR A 700 -32.55 -20.02 2.85
N TYR A 701 -33.06 -18.79 2.98
CA TYR A 701 -33.60 -18.04 1.85
C TYR A 701 -32.53 -17.74 0.81
N GLY A 702 -31.37 -17.23 1.23
CA GLY A 702 -30.24 -16.98 0.32
C GLY A 702 -29.74 -18.26 -0.37
N TRP A 703 -29.62 -19.36 0.37
CA TRP A 703 -29.24 -20.65 -0.16
C TRP A 703 -30.27 -21.20 -1.18
N SER A 704 -31.57 -21.04 -0.91
CA SER A 704 -32.63 -21.43 -1.84
C SER A 704 -32.72 -20.57 -3.10
N LEU A 705 -32.23 -19.34 -3.06
CA LEU A 705 -32.13 -18.49 -4.25
C LEU A 705 -31.00 -18.91 -5.20
N PHE A 706 -29.96 -19.53 -4.65
CA PHE A 706 -28.82 -20.01 -5.43
C PHE A 706 -29.11 -21.35 -6.09
N ASN A 707 -29.76 -22.30 -5.37
CA ASN A 707 -30.14 -23.62 -5.88
C ASN A 707 -31.48 -23.61 -6.62
#